data_ecf608ebc55cec7026dfaf313cec6371
#
_entry.id   ecf608ebc55cec7026dfaf313cec6371
#
_cell.length_a   1.000
_cell.length_b   1.000
_cell.length_c   1.000
_cell.angle_alpha   90.00
_cell.angle_beta   90.00
_cell.angle_gamma   90.00
#
_symmetry.space_group_name_H-M   'P 1'
#
loop_
_entity.id
_entity.type
_entity.pdbx_description
1 polymer ?
#
loop_
_entity_poly.entity_id
_entity_poly.type
_entity_poly.pdbx_seq_one_letter_code
_entity_poly.pdbx_strand_id
1 'polypeptide(L)'
;DTYPTGRIPGLIPATWGDDGWPVFGDNNQVSASDTYDKLIDLPADLENLVRQRSLVNSDDFDNDAPHQSYQDQDWWTLEEPPQVDDSLIGIELVDNGDFENGTESWTPQWNGTLTAITDGSLSGTTSLAVTNRGEYNGAGPGQSMDGKLQQGVTYRASATIRYDHEMDGVDSSAVTSHLFYVAIQYADGTINRVATGTVKRGETTTITGEFSIPSDANVEGSKLIVETAWGAEGTCMDYVIDDISLIGLADEKEYPVAEEYQPNGSNLDLVWEWGHNPDNRYWSLTDREGWLRLTNGHKVSATAKYMKGTYGDLTYFETARNVLSQRTFGGSMSVETHMDVSHMKDGDTAGLATYTRSFAYAAVRQENGQRTLGVVKRVYDNGVKDADGNIVDDTIDRDAEEAFVSGGTVTLPDDATNVWIKSDNTLDNASGKLTIQYWYSLDGKQWSKLGDEQGPLTYDWSLSHFKGYRIGLFNYAKENTGGYVDFDYYDLSDVLTSDGKAVDTSKLRSAIDQADSLQSAEYPMDEWDKMLTLLDKAKQALASDPSTQNEVDAPQRALSLQLAQLAVDRQSGDGGNPGGGDQTGDGDQTSDGNQSGNGDQTGDGGQQQSSTADDNSSELSSTGSSVTPMVLSAIALMLAGISVIRIRRSSR
;
A
#
# COMPACT_ATOMS: atom_id res chain seq x y z
N ASP A 1 8.90 24.98 -0.10
CA ASP A 1 7.68 24.73 0.66
C ASP A 1 7.78 23.39 1.35
N THR A 2 7.82 23.38 2.67
CA THR A 2 7.81 22.16 3.49
C THR A 2 6.36 21.89 3.91
N TYR A 3 5.95 20.62 3.84
CA TYR A 3 4.62 20.17 4.25
C TYR A 3 4.75 19.26 5.48
N PRO A 4 4.93 19.84 6.69
CA PRO A 4 5.19 19.05 7.89
C PRO A 4 4.03 18.12 8.27
N THR A 5 2.81 18.45 7.83
CA THR A 5 1.62 17.62 8.02
C THR A 5 1.34 16.68 6.84
N GLY A 6 2.19 16.68 5.81
CA GLY A 6 1.99 15.94 4.57
C GLY A 6 1.03 16.62 3.59
N ARG A 7 0.72 15.93 2.49
CA ARG A 7 -0.27 16.39 1.51
C ARG A 7 -1.67 16.07 1.99
N ILE A 8 -2.53 17.06 1.99
CA ILE A 8 -3.95 16.89 2.31
C ILE A 8 -4.71 17.10 1.01
N PRO A 9 -5.48 16.12 0.52
CA PRO A 9 -6.34 16.30 -0.64
C PRO A 9 -7.46 17.31 -0.30
N GLY A 10 -7.76 18.20 -1.23
CA GLY A 10 -8.85 19.16 -1.10
C GLY A 10 -9.85 18.99 -2.23
N LEU A 11 -11.12 19.21 -1.94
CA LEU A 11 -12.17 19.31 -2.94
C LEU A 11 -12.29 20.76 -3.41
N ILE A 12 -12.32 20.96 -4.72
CA ILE A 12 -12.49 22.26 -5.34
C ILE A 12 -13.68 22.16 -6.29
N PRO A 13 -14.64 23.11 -6.25
CA PRO A 13 -15.73 23.10 -7.21
C PRO A 13 -15.16 23.30 -8.62
N ALA A 14 -15.73 22.58 -9.57
CA ALA A 14 -15.43 22.73 -10.97
C ALA A 14 -16.73 22.94 -11.75
N THR A 15 -16.74 23.90 -12.66
CA THR A 15 -17.82 24.14 -13.62
C THR A 15 -17.28 23.94 -15.03
N TRP A 16 -18.12 23.59 -15.96
CA TRP A 16 -17.73 23.54 -17.38
C TRP A 16 -17.89 24.91 -18.01
N GLY A 17 -16.83 25.42 -18.62
CA GLY A 17 -16.87 26.63 -19.44
C GLY A 17 -17.57 26.41 -20.77
N ASP A 18 -18.03 27.47 -21.41
CA ASP A 18 -18.68 27.44 -22.73
C ASP A 18 -17.74 26.89 -23.84
N ASP A 19 -16.45 26.87 -23.61
CA ASP A 19 -15.40 26.33 -24.48
C ASP A 19 -15.14 24.83 -24.26
N GLY A 20 -15.88 24.19 -23.35
CA GLY A 20 -15.77 22.77 -23.03
C GLY A 20 -14.60 22.41 -22.09
N TRP A 21 -13.94 23.39 -21.48
CA TRP A 21 -12.90 23.14 -20.47
C TRP A 21 -13.42 23.34 -19.05
N PRO A 22 -12.93 22.55 -18.07
CA PRO A 22 -13.29 22.75 -16.68
C PRO A 22 -12.67 24.05 -16.13
N VAL A 23 -13.46 24.81 -15.41
CA VAL A 23 -13.04 25.98 -14.64
C VAL A 23 -13.05 25.61 -13.16
N PHE A 24 -11.90 25.69 -12.50
CA PHE A 24 -11.73 25.33 -11.10
C PHE A 24 -11.76 26.57 -10.20
N GLY A 25 -12.49 26.47 -9.08
CA GLY A 25 -12.60 27.58 -8.14
C GLY A 25 -13.27 28.81 -8.75
N ASP A 26 -12.84 30.00 -8.36
CA ASP A 26 -13.29 31.25 -8.94
C ASP A 26 -12.37 31.66 -10.09
N ASN A 27 -12.85 31.50 -11.33
CA ASN A 27 -12.12 31.86 -12.56
C ASN A 27 -10.71 31.20 -12.66
N ASN A 28 -10.58 29.93 -12.35
CA ASN A 28 -9.30 29.23 -12.30
C ASN A 28 -8.31 29.76 -11.25
N GLN A 29 -8.80 30.55 -10.30
CA GLN A 29 -8.03 30.95 -9.14
C GLN A 29 -8.44 30.09 -7.93
N VAL A 30 -7.54 29.23 -7.52
CA VAL A 30 -7.69 28.45 -6.29
C VAL A 30 -6.95 29.20 -5.21
N SER A 31 -7.70 29.81 -4.30
CA SER A 31 -7.15 30.49 -3.13
C SER A 31 -7.06 29.52 -1.95
N ALA A 32 -5.97 29.56 -1.20
CA ALA A 32 -5.85 28.83 0.06
C ALA A 32 -6.88 29.28 1.12
N SER A 33 -7.56 30.40 0.87
CA SER A 33 -8.65 30.90 1.70
C SER A 33 -10.04 30.43 1.25
N ASP A 34 -10.13 29.69 0.13
CA ASP A 34 -11.38 29.07 -0.29
C ASP A 34 -11.61 27.88 0.63
N THR A 35 -12.19 28.20 1.78
CA THR A 35 -12.54 27.21 2.79
C THR A 35 -13.74 26.42 2.33
N TYR A 36 -13.78 25.17 2.72
CA TYR A 36 -14.88 24.23 2.46
C TYR A 36 -16.25 24.80 2.83
N ASP A 37 -16.30 25.64 3.83
CA ASP A 37 -17.49 26.32 4.37
C ASP A 37 -18.21 27.22 3.34
N LYS A 38 -17.52 27.60 2.24
CA LYS A 38 -18.11 28.42 1.18
C LYS A 38 -18.66 27.62 0.00
N LEU A 39 -18.35 26.32 -0.05
CA LEU A 39 -18.58 25.49 -1.23
C LEU A 39 -19.75 24.54 -1.09
N ILE A 40 -20.09 24.17 0.13
CA ILE A 40 -21.16 23.23 0.44
C ILE A 40 -21.95 23.78 1.62
N ASP A 41 -23.22 24.10 1.38
CA ASP A 41 -24.17 24.47 2.43
C ASP A 41 -24.72 23.18 3.04
N LEU A 42 -24.13 22.76 4.15
CA LEU A 42 -24.55 21.55 4.88
C LEU A 42 -25.66 21.90 5.88
N PRO A 43 -26.64 21.03 6.11
CA PRO A 43 -27.51 21.12 7.28
C PRO A 43 -26.65 21.26 8.56
N ALA A 44 -27.12 22.09 9.51
CA ALA A 44 -26.33 22.47 10.70
C ALA A 44 -25.86 21.25 11.54
N ASP A 45 -26.67 20.18 11.61
CA ASP A 45 -26.30 18.98 12.35
C ASP A 45 -25.25 18.15 11.61
N LEU A 46 -25.36 18.04 10.28
CA LEU A 46 -24.35 17.39 9.46
C LEU A 46 -23.03 18.19 9.45
N GLU A 47 -23.11 19.53 9.41
CA GLU A 47 -21.94 20.40 9.57
C GLU A 47 -21.26 20.16 10.92
N ASN A 48 -22.05 20.06 12.01
CA ASN A 48 -21.52 19.76 13.34
C ASN A 48 -20.85 18.38 13.38
N LEU A 49 -21.44 17.36 12.78
CA LEU A 49 -20.86 16.01 12.69
C LEU A 49 -19.51 16.03 11.92
N VAL A 50 -19.47 16.73 10.78
CA VAL A 50 -18.23 16.87 10.00
C VAL A 50 -17.15 17.61 10.80
N ARG A 51 -17.50 18.63 11.57
CA ARG A 51 -16.57 19.37 12.44
C ARG A 51 -16.08 18.53 13.63
N GLN A 52 -16.88 17.63 14.15
CA GLN A 52 -16.48 16.72 15.23
C GLN A 52 -15.57 15.58 14.72
N ARG A 53 -15.74 15.15 13.45
CA ARG A 53 -14.84 14.17 12.85
C ARG A 53 -13.47 14.79 12.61
N SER A 54 -12.44 14.09 13.05
CA SER A 54 -11.04 14.49 12.88
C SER A 54 -10.31 13.48 12.00
N LEU A 55 -9.22 13.91 11.37
CA LEU A 55 -8.27 13.00 10.69
C LEU A 55 -7.31 12.33 11.69
N VAL A 56 -7.44 12.64 12.96
CA VAL A 56 -6.78 11.98 14.09
C VAL A 56 -7.78 11.86 15.23
N ASN A 57 -7.71 10.76 15.97
CA ASN A 57 -8.62 10.51 17.09
C ASN A 57 -7.95 9.68 18.17
N SER A 58 -8.45 9.79 19.40
CA SER A 58 -8.16 8.81 20.45
C SER A 58 -8.82 7.47 20.12
N ASP A 59 -8.23 6.38 20.57
CA ASP A 59 -8.70 5.03 20.32
C ASP A 59 -8.41 4.16 21.57
N ASP A 60 -9.38 3.46 22.06
CA ASP A 60 -9.29 2.53 23.20
C ASP A 60 -9.28 1.05 22.74
N PHE A 61 -9.10 0.84 21.44
CA PHE A 61 -8.91 -0.46 20.81
C PHE A 61 -9.98 -1.51 21.13
N ASP A 62 -11.22 -1.08 21.26
CA ASP A 62 -12.34 -1.97 21.59
C ASP A 62 -12.95 -2.69 20.37
N ASN A 63 -12.32 -2.57 19.20
CA ASN A 63 -12.68 -3.26 17.95
C ASN A 63 -14.10 -2.89 17.46
N ASP A 64 -14.56 -1.67 17.70
CA ASP A 64 -15.90 -1.19 17.36
C ASP A 64 -15.97 -0.45 16.01
N ALA A 65 -14.84 -0.27 15.33
CA ALA A 65 -14.80 0.35 14.02
C ALA A 65 -15.69 -0.41 13.01
N PRO A 66 -16.47 0.31 12.19
CA PRO A 66 -17.43 -0.33 11.28
C PRO A 66 -16.77 -1.07 10.12
N HIS A 67 -15.48 -0.85 9.89
CA HIS A 67 -14.73 -1.40 8.77
C HIS A 67 -13.42 -2.02 9.21
N GLN A 68 -13.05 -3.13 8.56
CA GLN A 68 -11.65 -3.56 8.55
C GLN A 68 -10.86 -2.52 7.77
N SER A 69 -10.20 -1.60 8.45
CA SER A 69 -9.61 -0.43 7.86
C SER A 69 -8.77 -0.74 6.61
N TYR A 70 -7.67 -1.37 6.74
CA TYR A 70 -6.71 -1.58 5.67
C TYR A 70 -7.07 -2.74 4.72
N GLN A 71 -7.92 -3.66 5.15
CA GLN A 71 -8.24 -4.90 4.47
C GLN A 71 -9.42 -4.80 3.51
N ASP A 72 -10.37 -3.89 3.78
CA ASP A 72 -11.54 -3.66 2.94
C ASP A 72 -11.35 -2.53 1.91
N GLN A 73 -10.11 -2.10 1.70
CA GLN A 73 -9.86 -1.12 0.66
C GLN A 73 -9.87 -1.83 -0.68
N ASP A 74 -10.94 -1.65 -1.46
CA ASP A 74 -11.14 -2.23 -2.79
C ASP A 74 -9.98 -2.03 -3.77
N TRP A 75 -9.13 -1.05 -3.53
CA TRP A 75 -7.93 -0.84 -4.33
C TRP A 75 -6.78 -1.82 -4.02
N TRP A 76 -6.94 -2.63 -2.94
CA TRP A 76 -6.12 -3.80 -2.62
C TRP A 76 -6.84 -5.12 -2.94
N THR A 77 -8.07 -5.08 -3.46
CA THR A 77 -8.59 -6.28 -4.08
C THR A 77 -7.60 -6.63 -5.18
N LEU A 78 -6.86 -7.68 -4.91
CA LEU A 78 -6.25 -8.45 -5.95
C LEU A 78 -7.33 -8.60 -7.01
N GLU A 79 -7.08 -8.11 -8.23
CA GLU A 79 -7.86 -8.54 -9.37
C GLU A 79 -8.06 -10.04 -9.20
N GLU A 80 -9.30 -10.53 -9.33
CA GLU A 80 -9.52 -11.97 -9.24
C GLU A 80 -8.42 -12.62 -10.07
N PRO A 81 -7.65 -13.56 -9.49
CA PRO A 81 -6.56 -14.16 -10.24
C PRO A 81 -7.14 -14.66 -11.55
N PRO A 82 -6.49 -14.42 -12.69
CA PRO A 82 -7.01 -14.85 -13.97
C PRO A 82 -7.37 -16.33 -13.86
N GLN A 83 -8.56 -16.70 -14.37
CA GLN A 83 -9.01 -18.08 -14.33
C GLN A 83 -8.00 -18.93 -15.09
N VAL A 84 -7.28 -19.78 -14.39
CA VAL A 84 -6.26 -20.66 -14.96
C VAL A 84 -6.96 -21.94 -15.42
N ASP A 85 -6.71 -22.35 -16.64
CA ASP A 85 -7.10 -23.69 -17.12
C ASP A 85 -6.09 -24.72 -16.63
N ASP A 86 -6.43 -25.42 -15.57
CA ASP A 86 -5.58 -26.44 -14.95
C ASP A 86 -5.20 -27.58 -15.91
N SER A 87 -5.96 -27.78 -17.00
CA SER A 87 -5.63 -28.79 -17.99
C SER A 87 -4.36 -28.50 -18.79
N LEU A 88 -3.91 -27.24 -18.78
CA LEU A 88 -2.66 -26.79 -19.43
C LEU A 88 -1.48 -26.71 -18.44
N ILE A 89 -1.68 -27.11 -17.19
CA ILE A 89 -0.64 -27.11 -16.18
C ILE A 89 -0.01 -28.51 -16.07
N GLY A 90 1.32 -28.55 -15.95
CA GLY A 90 2.09 -29.79 -15.80
C GLY A 90 2.21 -30.63 -17.05
N ILE A 91 1.74 -30.12 -18.19
CA ILE A 91 1.87 -30.80 -19.49
C ILE A 91 2.83 -30.06 -20.41
N GLU A 92 3.37 -30.78 -21.39
CA GLU A 92 4.18 -30.17 -22.46
C GLU A 92 3.28 -29.37 -23.40
N LEU A 93 3.60 -28.08 -23.58
CA LEU A 93 2.83 -27.15 -24.42
C LEU A 93 3.46 -26.97 -25.82
N VAL A 94 4.69 -27.41 -26.00
CA VAL A 94 5.37 -27.38 -27.30
C VAL A 94 5.00 -28.63 -28.09
N ASP A 95 4.48 -28.45 -29.30
CA ASP A 95 4.22 -29.56 -30.18
C ASP A 95 5.49 -29.95 -30.90
N ASN A 96 5.83 -31.25 -30.92
CA ASN A 96 6.99 -31.79 -31.64
C ASN A 96 8.30 -31.02 -31.28
N GLY A 97 8.54 -30.79 -29.99
CA GLY A 97 9.76 -30.14 -29.49
C GLY A 97 11.00 -31.04 -29.56
N ASP A 98 10.78 -32.36 -29.66
CA ASP A 98 11.77 -33.41 -29.86
C ASP A 98 12.07 -33.69 -31.34
N PHE A 99 11.40 -33.00 -32.25
CA PHE A 99 11.55 -33.09 -33.71
C PHE A 99 11.45 -34.50 -34.32
N GLU A 100 10.93 -35.48 -33.59
CA GLU A 100 10.77 -36.86 -34.13
C GLU A 100 9.77 -36.94 -35.29
N ASN A 101 8.87 -35.94 -35.43
CA ASN A 101 7.99 -35.74 -36.58
C ASN A 101 8.53 -34.70 -37.58
N GLY A 102 9.85 -34.55 -37.66
CA GLY A 102 10.49 -33.60 -38.57
C GLY A 102 10.24 -32.14 -38.14
N THR A 103 9.85 -31.29 -39.10
CA THR A 103 9.59 -29.87 -38.85
C THR A 103 8.11 -29.57 -38.62
N GLU A 104 7.28 -30.57 -38.32
CA GLU A 104 5.84 -30.36 -38.07
C GLU A 104 5.66 -29.40 -36.91
N SER A 105 4.70 -28.49 -37.02
CA SER A 105 4.37 -27.41 -36.06
C SER A 105 5.40 -26.28 -35.95
N TRP A 106 6.52 -26.36 -36.63
CA TRP A 106 7.57 -25.33 -36.60
C TRP A 106 7.65 -24.54 -37.89
N THR A 107 7.80 -23.23 -37.77
CA THR A 107 7.98 -22.31 -38.90
C THR A 107 9.28 -21.53 -38.76
N PRO A 108 10.00 -21.31 -39.88
CA PRO A 108 11.19 -20.47 -39.80
C PRO A 108 10.80 -19.02 -39.51
N GLN A 109 11.51 -18.42 -38.56
CA GLN A 109 11.42 -17.00 -38.31
C GLN A 109 12.47 -16.27 -39.16
N TRP A 110 12.12 -15.10 -39.62
CA TRP A 110 12.94 -14.30 -40.58
C TRP A 110 13.43 -15.15 -41.76
N ASN A 111 14.73 -15.22 -41.99
CA ASN A 111 15.30 -15.88 -43.18
C ASN A 111 15.90 -17.26 -42.88
N GLY A 112 15.71 -17.82 -41.69
CA GLY A 112 16.26 -19.14 -41.36
C GLY A 112 15.66 -20.27 -42.17
N THR A 113 16.44 -21.34 -42.36
CA THR A 113 15.98 -22.59 -42.94
C THR A 113 15.95 -23.65 -41.85
N LEU A 114 14.84 -24.35 -41.73
CA LEU A 114 14.64 -25.44 -40.78
C LEU A 114 14.71 -26.78 -41.53
N THR A 115 15.59 -27.69 -41.08
CA THR A 115 15.76 -29.00 -41.69
C THR A 115 15.86 -30.05 -40.59
N ALA A 116 15.00 -31.06 -40.65
CA ALA A 116 15.13 -32.22 -39.76
C ALA A 116 16.35 -33.06 -40.19
N ILE A 117 17.20 -33.39 -39.25
CA ILE A 117 18.42 -34.18 -39.45
C ILE A 117 18.46 -35.40 -38.57
N THR A 118 18.96 -36.52 -39.10
CA THR A 118 19.16 -37.77 -38.34
C THR A 118 20.63 -38.03 -38.02
N ASP A 119 21.52 -37.47 -38.86
CA ASP A 119 22.96 -37.54 -38.61
C ASP A 119 23.38 -36.38 -37.71
N GLY A 120 23.90 -36.70 -36.55
CA GLY A 120 24.28 -35.72 -35.53
C GLY A 120 23.11 -35.20 -34.69
N SER A 121 22.02 -35.96 -34.57
CA SER A 121 20.94 -35.65 -33.63
C SER A 121 21.46 -35.50 -32.20
N LEU A 122 20.84 -34.60 -31.42
CA LEU A 122 21.22 -34.31 -30.03
C LEU A 122 20.51 -35.24 -29.05
N SER A 123 19.27 -35.61 -29.38
CA SER A 123 18.41 -36.52 -28.61
C SER A 123 17.61 -37.38 -29.62
N GLY A 124 17.06 -38.48 -29.17
CA GLY A 124 16.21 -39.34 -29.99
C GLY A 124 16.85 -39.76 -31.34
N THR A 125 16.02 -39.72 -32.37
CA THR A 125 16.43 -40.06 -33.76
C THR A 125 16.66 -38.84 -34.61
N THR A 126 15.93 -37.75 -34.38
CA THR A 126 15.86 -36.58 -35.24
C THR A 126 16.04 -35.30 -34.41
N SER A 127 16.83 -34.37 -34.91
CA SER A 127 16.94 -33.01 -34.36
C SER A 127 16.71 -31.98 -35.47
N LEU A 128 16.55 -30.72 -35.12
CA LEU A 128 16.36 -29.61 -36.07
C LEU A 128 17.67 -28.88 -36.32
N ALA A 129 18.12 -28.88 -37.58
CA ALA A 129 19.18 -27.99 -38.02
C ALA A 129 18.59 -26.65 -38.48
N VAL A 130 19.17 -25.56 -37.97
CA VAL A 130 18.81 -24.17 -38.30
C VAL A 130 19.96 -23.56 -39.09
N THR A 131 19.73 -23.34 -40.38
CA THR A 131 20.74 -22.90 -41.33
C THR A 131 20.29 -21.67 -42.13
N ASN A 132 21.18 -21.11 -42.95
CA ASN A 132 20.90 -19.95 -43.80
C ASN A 132 20.36 -18.74 -43.06
N ARG A 133 20.85 -18.49 -41.86
CA ARG A 133 20.36 -17.46 -40.94
C ARG A 133 20.65 -16.02 -41.41
N GLY A 134 21.59 -15.84 -42.34
CA GLY A 134 22.00 -14.52 -42.81
C GLY A 134 22.56 -13.65 -41.67
N GLU A 135 22.18 -12.40 -41.65
CA GLU A 135 22.59 -11.44 -40.61
C GLU A 135 21.55 -11.29 -39.46
N TYR A 136 20.59 -12.21 -39.40
CA TYR A 136 19.47 -12.10 -38.46
C TYR A 136 19.66 -12.99 -37.23
N ASN A 137 19.92 -12.39 -36.08
CA ASN A 137 20.04 -13.10 -34.81
C ASN A 137 18.77 -13.87 -34.43
N GLY A 138 17.59 -13.37 -34.81
CA GLY A 138 16.30 -14.00 -34.60
C GLY A 138 15.94 -15.10 -35.59
N ALA A 139 16.76 -15.36 -36.65
CA ALA A 139 16.50 -16.42 -37.61
C ALA A 139 16.63 -17.78 -36.94
N GLY A 140 15.50 -18.42 -36.65
CA GLY A 140 15.40 -19.68 -35.94
C GLY A 140 14.02 -20.30 -36.04
N PRO A 141 13.73 -21.35 -35.27
CA PRO A 141 12.41 -21.95 -35.21
C PRO A 141 11.44 -21.10 -34.39
N GLY A 142 10.18 -21.10 -34.82
CA GLY A 142 9.08 -20.50 -34.09
C GLY A 142 7.82 -21.34 -34.15
N GLN A 143 7.07 -21.35 -33.05
CA GLN A 143 5.79 -22.04 -32.92
C GLN A 143 4.74 -21.12 -32.32
N SER A 144 3.48 -21.18 -32.81
CA SER A 144 2.36 -20.46 -32.19
C SER A 144 2.06 -21.00 -30.80
N MET A 145 1.82 -20.08 -29.88
CA MET A 145 1.40 -20.38 -28.49
C MET A 145 -0.07 -20.02 -28.26
N ASP A 146 -0.85 -19.79 -29.32
CA ASP A 146 -2.27 -19.47 -29.20
C ASP A 146 -3.03 -20.55 -28.43
N GLY A 147 -3.76 -20.14 -27.40
CA GLY A 147 -4.54 -21.02 -26.53
C GLY A 147 -3.69 -21.89 -25.56
N LYS A 148 -2.36 -21.67 -25.50
CA LYS A 148 -1.44 -22.44 -24.67
C LYS A 148 -0.86 -21.64 -23.50
N LEU A 149 -0.71 -20.34 -23.67
CA LEU A 149 -0.22 -19.44 -22.63
C LEU A 149 -1.38 -18.81 -21.87
N GLN A 150 -1.22 -18.66 -20.57
CA GLN A 150 -2.19 -18.09 -19.67
C GLN A 150 -1.58 -16.98 -18.83
N GLN A 151 -2.36 -15.95 -18.59
CA GLN A 151 -2.00 -14.86 -17.67
C GLN A 151 -1.83 -15.41 -16.25
N GLY A 152 -0.90 -14.86 -15.48
CA GLY A 152 -0.67 -15.22 -14.09
C GLY A 152 0.01 -16.58 -13.87
N VAL A 153 0.28 -17.35 -14.93
CA VAL A 153 0.94 -18.65 -14.82
C VAL A 153 2.45 -18.51 -14.95
N THR A 154 3.17 -19.28 -14.16
CA THR A 154 4.62 -19.43 -14.26
C THR A 154 4.95 -20.61 -15.16
N TYR A 155 5.88 -20.44 -16.06
CA TYR A 155 6.32 -21.44 -17.04
C TYR A 155 7.79 -21.75 -16.87
N ARG A 156 8.17 -23.00 -17.19
CA ARG A 156 9.56 -23.37 -17.42
C ARG A 156 9.77 -23.63 -18.90
N ALA A 157 10.73 -22.92 -19.48
CA ALA A 157 11.17 -23.12 -20.86
C ALA A 157 12.56 -23.75 -20.89
N SER A 158 12.81 -24.66 -21.82
CA SER A 158 14.15 -25.21 -22.08
C SER A 158 14.36 -25.53 -23.55
N ALA A 159 15.63 -25.65 -23.94
CA ALA A 159 16.04 -26.15 -25.24
C ALA A 159 17.47 -26.72 -25.18
N THR A 160 17.74 -27.79 -25.89
CA THR A 160 19.07 -28.39 -26.03
C THR A 160 19.69 -27.97 -27.33
N ILE A 161 20.87 -27.36 -27.29
CA ILE A 161 21.48 -26.65 -28.42
C ILE A 161 22.94 -27.07 -28.57
N ARG A 162 23.38 -27.23 -29.83
CA ARG A 162 24.78 -27.36 -30.22
C ARG A 162 25.05 -26.54 -31.48
N TYR A 163 26.12 -25.78 -31.50
CA TYR A 163 26.63 -25.17 -32.73
C TYR A 163 28.08 -25.54 -32.95
N ASP A 164 28.40 -26.01 -34.12
CA ASP A 164 29.74 -26.41 -34.57
C ASP A 164 29.93 -26.21 -36.09
N HIS A 165 28.87 -25.77 -36.77
CA HIS A 165 28.89 -25.45 -38.16
C HIS A 165 29.16 -23.95 -38.38
N GLU A 166 29.86 -23.65 -39.45
CA GLU A 166 30.09 -22.29 -39.91
C GLU A 166 29.11 -21.99 -41.04
N MET A 167 28.61 -20.77 -41.10
CA MET A 167 27.83 -20.33 -42.24
C MET A 167 28.75 -20.17 -43.44
N ASP A 168 28.23 -20.46 -44.65
CA ASP A 168 28.93 -20.20 -45.89
C ASP A 168 29.33 -18.72 -46.02
N GLY A 169 30.62 -18.47 -46.06
CA GLY A 169 31.19 -17.13 -46.23
C GLY A 169 31.44 -16.34 -44.92
N VAL A 170 31.16 -16.92 -43.73
CA VAL A 170 31.44 -16.32 -42.44
C VAL A 170 32.44 -17.16 -41.67
N ASP A 171 33.63 -16.60 -41.38
CA ASP A 171 34.60 -17.26 -40.51
C ASP A 171 34.20 -17.10 -39.02
N SER A 172 33.46 -18.08 -38.53
CA SER A 172 33.06 -18.13 -37.12
C SER A 172 34.05 -18.90 -36.22
N SER A 173 35.22 -19.30 -36.77
CA SER A 173 36.23 -20.10 -36.05
C SER A 173 36.74 -19.42 -34.79
N ALA A 174 36.72 -18.08 -34.73
CA ALA A 174 37.08 -17.30 -33.55
C ALA A 174 35.98 -17.27 -32.45
N VAL A 175 34.75 -17.71 -32.77
CA VAL A 175 33.61 -17.69 -31.82
C VAL A 175 33.60 -19.00 -31.04
N THR A 176 34.19 -19.00 -29.86
CA THR A 176 34.31 -20.20 -29.01
C THR A 176 33.07 -20.45 -28.14
N SER A 177 32.24 -19.45 -27.94
CA SER A 177 30.97 -19.56 -27.23
C SER A 177 30.00 -18.48 -27.71
N HIS A 178 28.69 -18.77 -27.64
CA HIS A 178 27.66 -17.82 -28.02
C HIS A 178 26.42 -17.92 -27.13
N LEU A 179 25.70 -16.82 -27.00
CA LEU A 179 24.53 -16.71 -26.14
C LEU A 179 23.27 -17.01 -26.94
N PHE A 180 22.48 -17.95 -26.43
CA PHE A 180 21.21 -18.37 -27.02
C PHE A 180 20.05 -18.02 -26.07
N TYR A 181 18.88 -17.85 -26.67
CA TYR A 181 17.64 -17.54 -25.96
C TYR A 181 16.49 -18.39 -26.47
N VAL A 182 15.69 -18.92 -25.54
CA VAL A 182 14.29 -19.22 -25.82
C VAL A 182 13.49 -18.01 -25.40
N ALA A 183 12.58 -17.56 -26.24
CA ALA A 183 11.84 -16.33 -26.00
C ALA A 183 10.37 -16.47 -26.36
N ILE A 184 9.52 -15.71 -25.68
CA ILE A 184 8.13 -15.48 -26.08
C ILE A 184 8.06 -14.14 -26.81
N GLN A 185 7.61 -14.18 -28.06
CA GLN A 185 7.28 -13.00 -28.84
C GLN A 185 5.77 -12.75 -28.75
N TYR A 186 5.37 -11.62 -28.22
CA TYR A 186 3.97 -11.20 -28.16
C TYR A 186 3.50 -10.60 -29.51
N ALA A 187 2.18 -10.51 -29.70
CA ALA A 187 1.59 -10.00 -30.93
C ALA A 187 2.00 -8.56 -31.30
N ASP A 188 2.32 -7.73 -30.31
CA ASP A 188 2.82 -6.36 -30.48
C ASP A 188 4.29 -6.30 -30.93
N GLY A 189 4.96 -7.45 -31.06
CA GLY A 189 6.37 -7.57 -31.41
C GLY A 189 7.33 -7.52 -30.23
N THR A 190 6.85 -7.33 -29.00
CA THR A 190 7.67 -7.40 -27.79
C THR A 190 8.23 -8.81 -27.62
N ILE A 191 9.52 -8.93 -27.30
CA ILE A 191 10.21 -10.21 -27.09
C ILE A 191 10.65 -10.31 -25.64
N ASN A 192 10.15 -11.34 -24.94
CA ASN A 192 10.58 -11.71 -23.61
C ASN A 192 11.50 -12.94 -23.68
N ARG A 193 12.78 -12.78 -23.34
CA ARG A 193 13.79 -13.85 -23.32
C ARG A 193 13.64 -14.63 -22.02
N VAL A 194 13.04 -15.81 -22.12
CA VAL A 194 12.56 -16.59 -20.97
C VAL A 194 13.54 -17.67 -20.51
N ALA A 195 14.40 -18.17 -21.41
CA ALA A 195 15.55 -18.97 -21.05
C ALA A 195 16.80 -18.46 -21.76
N THR A 196 17.90 -18.40 -21.06
CA THR A 196 19.15 -17.81 -21.55
C THR A 196 20.32 -18.69 -21.14
N GLY A 197 21.23 -18.95 -22.08
CA GLY A 197 22.45 -19.70 -21.78
C GLY A 197 23.55 -19.51 -22.81
N THR A 198 24.79 -19.64 -22.38
CA THR A 198 25.96 -19.60 -23.22
C THR A 198 26.30 -21.02 -23.64
N VAL A 199 26.28 -21.28 -24.94
CA VAL A 199 26.66 -22.56 -25.58
C VAL A 199 28.08 -22.44 -26.09
N LYS A 200 28.95 -23.38 -25.74
CA LYS A 200 30.29 -23.46 -26.28
C LYS A 200 30.30 -24.23 -27.59
N ARG A 201 31.16 -23.81 -28.51
CA ARG A 201 31.30 -24.43 -29.83
C ARG A 201 31.59 -25.94 -29.69
N GLY A 202 30.80 -26.76 -30.40
CA GLY A 202 30.92 -28.23 -30.39
C GLY A 202 30.43 -28.92 -29.11
N GLU A 203 30.00 -28.17 -28.09
CA GLU A 203 29.38 -28.74 -26.91
C GLU A 203 27.85 -28.69 -27.02
N THR A 204 27.19 -29.74 -26.55
CA THR A 204 25.74 -29.77 -26.40
C THR A 204 25.37 -29.16 -25.03
N THR A 205 24.48 -28.19 -25.02
CA THR A 205 24.08 -27.49 -23.81
C THR A 205 22.57 -27.34 -23.77
N THR A 206 21.95 -27.71 -22.65
CA THR A 206 20.54 -27.41 -22.37
C THR A 206 20.46 -26.08 -21.64
N ILE A 207 19.73 -25.13 -22.22
CA ILE A 207 19.40 -23.86 -21.55
C ILE A 207 18.01 -23.97 -20.94
N THR A 208 17.83 -23.38 -19.78
CA THR A 208 16.57 -23.44 -19.03
C THR A 208 16.29 -22.11 -18.35
N GLY A 209 15.02 -21.75 -18.21
CA GLY A 209 14.58 -20.57 -17.48
C GLY A 209 13.14 -20.70 -17.03
N GLU A 210 12.81 -19.99 -15.96
CA GLU A 210 11.44 -19.85 -15.46
C GLU A 210 11.00 -18.40 -15.60
N PHE A 211 9.74 -18.20 -15.97
CA PHE A 211 9.16 -16.87 -16.13
C PHE A 211 7.65 -16.91 -15.83
N SER A 212 7.11 -15.79 -15.39
CA SER A 212 5.67 -15.63 -15.18
C SER A 212 5.10 -14.68 -16.22
N ILE A 213 3.91 -14.99 -16.70
CA ILE A 213 3.15 -14.08 -17.57
C ILE A 213 2.33 -13.15 -16.67
N PRO A 214 2.51 -11.82 -16.77
CA PRO A 214 1.72 -10.87 -16.01
C PRO A 214 0.21 -11.06 -16.23
N SER A 215 -0.60 -10.75 -15.20
CA SER A 215 -2.07 -10.89 -15.26
C SER A 215 -2.73 -9.98 -16.30
N ASP A 216 -2.04 -8.92 -16.73
CA ASP A 216 -2.51 -7.95 -17.74
C ASP A 216 -1.90 -8.17 -19.13
N ALA A 217 -1.03 -9.18 -19.33
CA ALA A 217 -0.37 -9.44 -20.59
C ALA A 217 -1.34 -10.00 -21.64
N ASN A 218 -1.31 -9.46 -22.85
CA ASN A 218 -2.03 -10.07 -23.98
C ASN A 218 -1.21 -11.23 -24.54
N VAL A 219 -1.68 -12.46 -24.34
CA VAL A 219 -1.02 -13.69 -24.80
C VAL A 219 -1.52 -14.19 -26.15
N GLU A 220 -2.62 -13.64 -26.68
CA GLU A 220 -3.15 -13.99 -28.00
C GLU A 220 -2.17 -13.58 -29.10
N GLY A 221 -1.93 -14.46 -30.07
CA GLY A 221 -0.97 -14.23 -31.15
C GLY A 221 0.49 -14.38 -30.74
N SER A 222 0.78 -14.88 -29.54
CA SER A 222 2.14 -15.11 -29.07
C SER A 222 2.80 -16.29 -29.76
N LYS A 223 4.14 -16.25 -29.83
CA LYS A 223 4.98 -17.32 -30.40
C LYS A 223 6.11 -17.65 -29.43
N LEU A 224 6.45 -18.92 -29.33
CA LEU A 224 7.72 -19.35 -28.80
C LEU A 224 8.75 -19.32 -29.95
N ILE A 225 9.87 -18.66 -29.73
CA ILE A 225 10.95 -18.51 -30.72
C ILE A 225 12.30 -18.84 -30.08
N VAL A 226 13.26 -19.25 -30.93
CA VAL A 226 14.66 -19.39 -30.49
C VAL A 226 15.52 -18.42 -31.28
N GLU A 227 16.30 -17.64 -30.57
CA GLU A 227 17.19 -16.63 -31.15
C GLU A 227 18.59 -16.67 -30.52
N THR A 228 19.52 -15.94 -31.11
CA THR A 228 20.87 -15.74 -30.57
C THR A 228 21.10 -14.27 -30.18
N ALA A 229 22.08 -14.00 -29.36
CA ALA A 229 22.52 -12.62 -29.15
C ALA A 229 23.01 -11.99 -30.46
N TRP A 230 22.89 -10.66 -30.54
CA TRP A 230 23.63 -9.88 -31.53
C TRP A 230 25.11 -10.01 -31.23
N GLY A 231 25.88 -10.49 -32.18
CA GLY A 231 27.32 -10.53 -32.05
C GLY A 231 28.01 -9.45 -32.88
N ALA A 232 29.31 -9.30 -32.67
CA ALA A 232 30.18 -8.61 -33.62
C ALA A 232 30.13 -9.33 -34.98
N GLU A 233 30.49 -8.64 -36.04
CA GLU A 233 30.41 -9.09 -37.42
C GLU A 233 30.47 -10.62 -37.64
N GLY A 234 29.42 -11.19 -38.25
CA GLY A 234 29.39 -12.57 -38.69
C GLY A 234 28.95 -13.63 -37.68
N THR A 235 28.18 -13.29 -36.68
CA THR A 235 27.82 -14.21 -35.59
C THR A 235 26.51 -14.95 -35.74
N CYS A 236 25.85 -14.91 -36.88
CA CYS A 236 24.68 -15.74 -37.16
C CYS A 236 25.10 -17.12 -37.66
N MET A 237 25.60 -17.95 -36.73
CA MET A 237 26.03 -19.29 -37.02
C MET A 237 24.86 -20.26 -37.15
N ASP A 238 25.04 -21.30 -37.96
CA ASP A 238 24.15 -22.44 -38.01
C ASP A 238 24.23 -23.21 -36.69
N TYR A 239 23.14 -23.82 -36.29
CA TYR A 239 23.07 -24.61 -35.05
C TYR A 239 22.09 -25.77 -35.17
N VAL A 240 22.25 -26.75 -34.30
CA VAL A 240 21.31 -27.85 -34.11
C VAL A 240 20.59 -27.65 -32.79
N ILE A 241 19.28 -27.87 -32.77
CA ILE A 241 18.46 -27.74 -31.60
C ILE A 241 17.52 -28.92 -31.43
N ASP A 242 17.21 -29.25 -30.19
CA ASP A 242 16.37 -30.38 -29.82
C ASP A 242 15.70 -30.13 -28.46
N ASP A 243 14.77 -30.99 -28.09
CA ASP A 243 14.11 -31.01 -26.80
C ASP A 243 13.64 -29.61 -26.35
N ILE A 244 13.00 -28.87 -27.27
CA ILE A 244 12.37 -27.60 -26.91
C ILE A 244 11.13 -27.91 -26.09
N SER A 245 11.07 -27.38 -24.89
CA SER A 245 10.01 -27.64 -23.92
C SER A 245 9.49 -26.34 -23.33
N LEU A 246 8.17 -26.31 -23.08
CA LEU A 246 7.49 -25.27 -22.33
C LEU A 246 6.40 -25.92 -21.50
N ILE A 247 6.56 -25.86 -20.17
CA ILE A 247 5.62 -26.46 -19.22
C ILE A 247 5.07 -25.36 -18.31
N GLY A 248 3.74 -25.25 -18.22
CA GLY A 248 3.07 -24.48 -17.19
C GLY A 248 3.32 -25.17 -15.85
N LEU A 249 3.97 -24.45 -14.94
CA LEU A 249 4.20 -24.99 -13.61
C LEU A 249 2.88 -24.93 -12.85
N ALA A 250 2.50 -26.03 -12.20
CA ALA A 250 1.53 -25.93 -11.13
C ALA A 250 2.12 -24.94 -10.14
N ASP A 251 1.55 -23.76 -10.07
CA ASP A 251 1.78 -22.97 -8.90
C ASP A 251 1.24 -23.80 -7.74
N GLU A 252 2.12 -24.26 -6.87
CA GLU A 252 1.73 -24.63 -5.51
C GLU A 252 1.25 -23.38 -4.74
N LYS A 253 1.16 -22.28 -5.38
CA LYS A 253 0.40 -21.11 -5.03
C LYS A 253 -0.99 -21.25 -5.71
N GLU A 254 -1.93 -21.91 -5.01
CA GLU A 254 -3.07 -21.10 -4.65
C GLU A 254 -2.44 -19.73 -4.36
N TYR A 255 -2.88 -18.65 -5.03
CA TYR A 255 -2.77 -17.34 -4.41
C TYR A 255 -3.86 -17.29 -3.33
N PRO A 256 -3.67 -17.88 -2.13
CA PRO A 256 -4.37 -17.41 -1.01
C PRO A 256 -3.94 -15.95 -0.97
N VAL A 257 -4.84 -15.04 -0.76
CA VAL A 257 -4.53 -13.77 -0.12
C VAL A 257 -3.46 -14.15 0.88
N ALA A 258 -2.21 -13.69 0.64
CA ALA A 258 -1.06 -14.28 1.33
C ALA A 258 -1.42 -14.31 2.79
N GLU A 259 -1.13 -15.36 3.52
CA GLU A 259 -1.61 -15.54 4.91
C GLU A 259 -1.48 -14.24 5.72
N GLU A 260 -0.48 -13.44 5.35
CA GLU A 260 -0.21 -12.12 5.94
C GLU A 260 -1.33 -11.08 5.68
N TYR A 261 -2.19 -11.27 4.69
CA TYR A 261 -3.29 -10.35 4.35
C TYR A 261 -4.68 -10.95 4.64
N GLN A 262 -4.75 -12.17 5.18
CA GLN A 262 -6.02 -12.74 5.61
C GLN A 262 -6.63 -11.90 6.73
N PRO A 263 -7.95 -11.63 6.68
CA PRO A 263 -8.64 -10.95 7.77
C PRO A 263 -8.40 -11.66 9.12
N ASN A 264 -8.03 -10.89 10.14
CA ASN A 264 -7.80 -11.41 11.50
C ASN A 264 -8.96 -11.08 12.47
N GLY A 265 -10.04 -10.48 11.97
CA GLY A 265 -11.20 -10.11 12.78
C GLY A 265 -11.03 -8.79 13.54
N SER A 266 -9.93 -8.08 13.30
CA SER A 266 -9.65 -6.79 13.95
C SER A 266 -10.00 -5.63 13.03
N ASN A 267 -10.73 -4.64 13.54
CA ASN A 267 -11.16 -3.45 12.81
C ASN A 267 -10.51 -2.23 13.43
N LEU A 268 -9.73 -1.49 12.65
CA LEU A 268 -9.15 -0.22 13.04
C LEU A 268 -9.92 0.93 12.41
N ASP A 269 -10.01 2.04 13.09
CA ASP A 269 -10.54 3.27 12.54
C ASP A 269 -9.71 3.75 11.34
N LEU A 270 -10.37 4.42 10.37
CA LEU A 270 -9.73 4.95 9.15
C LEU A 270 -8.66 6.02 9.40
N VAL A 271 -8.56 6.52 10.61
CA VAL A 271 -7.49 7.45 11.03
C VAL A 271 -6.13 6.78 11.14
N TRP A 272 -6.10 5.45 11.25
CA TRP A 272 -4.89 4.67 11.39
C TRP A 272 -4.22 4.37 10.05
N GLU A 273 -2.90 4.50 10.04
CA GLU A 273 -2.05 4.18 8.89
C GLU A 273 -0.87 3.31 9.34
N TRP A 274 -0.64 2.20 8.64
CA TRP A 274 0.55 1.38 8.85
C TRP A 274 1.78 2.03 8.22
N GLY A 275 2.92 1.92 8.88
CA GLY A 275 4.20 2.39 8.35
C GLY A 275 4.64 1.62 7.10
N HIS A 276 4.37 0.32 7.10
CA HIS A 276 4.55 -0.62 6.00
C HIS A 276 3.33 -1.51 5.90
N ASN A 277 3.30 -2.45 4.92
CA ASN A 277 2.25 -3.44 4.82
C ASN A 277 2.23 -4.31 6.09
N PRO A 278 1.13 -4.32 6.85
CA PRO A 278 1.03 -5.15 8.03
C PRO A 278 1.01 -6.63 7.64
N ASP A 279 1.43 -7.47 8.57
CA ASP A 279 1.16 -8.90 8.50
C ASP A 279 0.06 -9.21 9.51
N ASN A 280 -1.14 -9.53 9.02
CA ASN A 280 -2.34 -9.68 9.83
C ASN A 280 -2.29 -10.83 10.84
N ARG A 281 -1.31 -11.72 10.72
CA ARG A 281 -1.05 -12.77 11.71
C ARG A 281 -0.40 -12.23 13.00
N TYR A 282 0.13 -11.00 12.95
CA TYR A 282 1.00 -10.47 14.00
C TYR A 282 0.53 -9.13 14.59
N TRP A 283 -0.74 -8.80 14.39
CA TRP A 283 -1.43 -7.76 15.14
C TRP A 283 -2.89 -8.18 15.38
N SER A 284 -3.49 -7.72 16.48
CA SER A 284 -4.84 -8.14 16.84
C SER A 284 -5.49 -7.16 17.82
N LEU A 285 -6.80 -6.93 17.62
CA LEU A 285 -7.69 -6.30 18.61
C LEU A 285 -8.57 -7.34 19.33
N THR A 286 -8.48 -8.62 18.93
CA THR A 286 -9.33 -9.70 19.46
C THR A 286 -8.60 -10.66 20.39
N ASP A 287 -7.28 -10.70 20.37
CA ASP A 287 -6.49 -11.56 21.28
C ASP A 287 -6.58 -11.13 22.74
N ARG A 288 -6.78 -9.84 22.95
CA ARG A 288 -7.06 -9.24 24.24
C ARG A 288 -8.04 -8.09 24.02
N GLU A 289 -9.29 -8.27 24.45
CA GLU A 289 -10.34 -7.29 24.28
C GLU A 289 -9.96 -5.93 24.88
N GLY A 290 -10.17 -4.84 24.12
CA GLY A 290 -9.80 -3.48 24.50
C GLY A 290 -8.29 -3.20 24.46
N TRP A 291 -7.52 -3.98 23.73
CA TRP A 291 -6.07 -3.79 23.58
C TRP A 291 -5.61 -4.06 22.15
N LEU A 292 -4.72 -3.22 21.66
CA LEU A 292 -3.98 -3.50 20.44
C LEU A 292 -2.77 -4.38 20.77
N ARG A 293 -2.75 -5.62 20.31
CA ARG A 293 -1.57 -6.48 20.36
C ARG A 293 -0.70 -6.30 19.13
N LEU A 294 0.58 -6.02 19.33
CA LEU A 294 1.60 -6.05 18.27
C LEU A 294 2.61 -7.16 18.57
N THR A 295 2.61 -8.21 17.73
CA THR A 295 3.49 -9.38 17.87
C THR A 295 4.66 -9.29 16.90
N ASN A 296 5.86 -9.59 17.34
CA ASN A 296 7.06 -9.66 16.51
C ASN A 296 7.10 -10.96 15.71
N GLY A 297 6.45 -11.00 14.55
CA GLY A 297 6.48 -12.14 13.63
C GLY A 297 7.73 -12.18 12.75
N HIS A 298 8.32 -11.03 12.52
CA HIS A 298 9.50 -10.85 11.66
C HIS A 298 10.61 -10.10 12.42
N LYS A 299 11.85 -10.47 12.11
CA LYS A 299 13.00 -9.67 12.56
C LYS A 299 13.19 -8.47 11.65
N VAL A 300 13.55 -7.34 12.22
CA VAL A 300 14.00 -6.19 11.43
C VAL A 300 15.30 -6.52 10.71
N SER A 301 15.41 -6.12 9.45
CA SER A 301 16.56 -6.48 8.64
C SER A 301 17.65 -5.42 8.73
N ALA A 302 18.84 -5.84 9.17
CA ALA A 302 20.03 -4.99 9.16
C ALA A 302 20.55 -4.69 7.73
N THR A 303 20.11 -5.45 6.74
CA THR A 303 20.50 -5.31 5.33
C THR A 303 19.41 -4.69 4.45
N ALA A 304 18.26 -4.34 5.02
CA ALA A 304 17.20 -3.70 4.27
C ALA A 304 17.68 -2.37 3.71
N LYS A 305 17.49 -2.18 2.42
CA LYS A 305 17.87 -0.97 1.69
C LYS A 305 16.65 -0.45 0.94
N TYR A 306 16.37 0.82 1.13
CA TYR A 306 15.31 1.49 0.41
C TYR A 306 15.91 2.35 -0.69
N MET A 307 15.65 2.01 -1.95
CA MET A 307 16.15 2.74 -3.12
C MET A 307 17.65 3.08 -3.03
N LYS A 308 18.48 2.05 -3.15
CA LYS A 308 19.95 2.17 -3.13
C LYS A 308 20.45 3.38 -3.91
N GLY A 309 21.32 4.15 -3.27
CA GLY A 309 21.98 5.32 -3.85
C GLY A 309 21.14 6.60 -3.89
N THR A 310 19.87 6.55 -3.45
CA THR A 310 18.99 7.72 -3.43
C THR A 310 18.62 8.16 -2.02
N TYR A 311 18.37 7.21 -1.12
CA TYR A 311 17.85 7.49 0.22
C TYR A 311 18.66 6.87 1.36
N GLY A 312 19.77 6.20 1.05
CA GLY A 312 20.61 5.52 2.03
C GLY A 312 19.96 4.24 2.61
N ASP A 313 20.62 3.65 3.57
CA ASP A 313 20.14 2.48 4.29
C ASP A 313 19.10 2.87 5.35
N LEU A 314 18.18 1.96 5.65
CA LEU A 314 17.15 2.14 6.68
C LEU A 314 17.66 1.65 8.03
N THR A 315 17.16 2.27 9.11
CA THR A 315 17.38 1.82 10.49
C THR A 315 16.46 0.66 10.85
N TYR A 316 16.59 0.10 12.03
CA TYR A 316 15.69 -0.97 12.53
C TYR A 316 14.25 -0.48 12.61
N PHE A 317 14.01 0.70 13.18
CA PHE A 317 12.68 1.30 13.26
C PHE A 317 12.06 1.53 11.89
N GLU A 318 12.84 2.04 10.93
CA GLU A 318 12.36 2.29 9.56
C GLU A 318 12.01 1.00 8.80
N THR A 319 12.54 -0.16 9.21
CA THR A 319 12.24 -1.47 8.61
C THR A 319 11.18 -2.27 9.37
N ALA A 320 10.67 -1.74 10.47
CA ALA A 320 9.66 -2.40 11.28
C ALA A 320 8.29 -2.41 10.58
N ARG A 321 7.66 -3.58 10.45
CA ARG A 321 6.32 -3.72 9.87
C ARG A 321 5.22 -3.29 10.85
N ASN A 322 5.38 -3.59 12.14
CA ASN A 322 4.43 -3.23 13.19
C ASN A 322 4.67 -1.80 13.68
N VAL A 323 4.36 -0.82 12.83
CA VAL A 323 4.30 0.60 13.16
C VAL A 323 2.93 1.11 12.75
N LEU A 324 2.05 1.31 13.71
CA LEU A 324 0.69 1.81 13.52
C LEU A 324 0.62 3.26 13.97
N SER A 325 0.20 4.18 13.09
CA SER A 325 0.33 5.60 13.36
C SER A 325 -0.83 6.42 12.84
N GLN A 326 -0.95 7.62 13.39
CA GLN A 326 -1.85 8.65 12.90
C GLN A 326 -1.07 9.89 12.42
N ARG A 327 -1.75 10.73 11.66
CA ARG A 327 -1.21 12.00 11.14
C ARG A 327 -1.00 13.00 12.25
N THR A 328 -0.14 14.00 12.02
CA THR A 328 -0.05 15.19 12.85
C THR A 328 -0.80 16.36 12.22
N PHE A 329 -1.44 17.16 13.05
CA PHE A 329 -2.01 18.45 12.67
C PHE A 329 -1.29 19.54 13.45
N GLY A 330 -1.01 20.63 12.78
CA GLY A 330 -0.12 21.67 13.26
C GLY A 330 -0.42 22.23 14.64
N GLY A 331 0.59 22.80 15.25
CA GLY A 331 0.58 23.33 16.60
C GLY A 331 1.10 22.31 17.62
N SER A 332 0.38 22.15 18.70
CA SER A 332 0.74 21.27 19.80
C SER A 332 -0.14 20.02 19.83
N MET A 333 0.46 18.88 20.13
CA MET A 333 -0.24 17.61 20.21
C MET A 333 0.42 16.73 21.26
N SER A 334 -0.36 16.32 22.24
CA SER A 334 0.06 15.36 23.27
C SER A 334 -0.58 14.01 22.96
N VAL A 335 0.21 12.95 22.97
CA VAL A 335 -0.25 11.56 22.81
C VAL A 335 0.20 10.73 23.98
N GLU A 336 -0.71 9.99 24.56
CA GLU A 336 -0.49 9.09 25.69
C GLU A 336 -0.90 7.66 25.34
N THR A 337 -0.15 6.69 25.82
CA THR A 337 -0.46 5.25 25.70
C THR A 337 -0.02 4.49 26.95
N HIS A 338 -0.71 3.40 27.24
CA HIS A 338 -0.37 2.42 28.26
C HIS A 338 0.03 1.12 27.59
N MET A 339 1.13 0.50 28.04
CA MET A 339 1.72 -0.69 27.46
C MET A 339 1.87 -1.79 28.50
N ASP A 340 1.42 -3.00 28.18
CA ASP A 340 1.80 -4.23 28.89
C ASP A 340 3.02 -4.86 28.19
N VAL A 341 4.18 -4.80 28.82
CA VAL A 341 5.47 -5.24 28.29
C VAL A 341 5.91 -6.61 28.86
N SER A 342 5.01 -7.32 29.51
CA SER A 342 5.31 -8.58 30.21
C SER A 342 5.73 -9.72 29.27
N HIS A 343 5.35 -9.65 27.99
CA HIS A 343 5.57 -10.70 27.01
C HIS A 343 6.68 -10.37 25.98
N MET A 344 7.44 -9.30 26.25
CA MET A 344 8.64 -9.01 25.45
C MET A 344 9.68 -10.11 25.57
N LYS A 345 10.45 -10.28 24.52
CA LYS A 345 11.63 -11.17 24.45
C LYS A 345 12.91 -10.37 24.24
N ASP A 346 14.03 -10.97 24.51
CA ASP A 346 15.32 -10.33 24.24
C ASP A 346 15.45 -9.98 22.75
N GLY A 347 15.82 -8.71 22.49
CA GLY A 347 15.87 -8.09 21.17
C GLY A 347 14.62 -7.29 20.79
N ASP A 348 13.55 -7.36 21.60
CA ASP A 348 12.33 -6.58 21.36
C ASP A 348 12.50 -5.10 21.76
N THR A 349 11.91 -4.21 20.97
CA THR A 349 11.81 -2.77 21.25
C THR A 349 10.40 -2.31 20.89
N ALA A 350 9.67 -1.74 21.85
CA ALA A 350 8.30 -1.29 21.66
C ALA A 350 8.04 0.05 22.35
N GLY A 351 7.20 0.90 21.76
CA GLY A 351 6.93 2.21 22.33
C GLY A 351 6.09 3.14 21.47
N LEU A 352 6.29 4.44 21.71
CA LEU A 352 5.60 5.56 21.06
C LEU A 352 6.63 6.41 20.28
N ALA A 353 6.42 6.54 18.99
CA ALA A 353 7.32 7.25 18.07
C ALA A 353 6.66 8.48 17.47
N THR A 354 7.44 9.54 17.27
CA THR A 354 7.12 10.65 16.37
C THR A 354 8.15 10.65 15.25
N TYR A 355 7.71 10.49 14.02
CA TYR A 355 8.61 10.16 12.93
C TYR A 355 8.21 10.65 11.54
N THR A 356 9.23 10.84 10.74
CA THR A 356 9.28 10.76 9.28
C THR A 356 10.48 9.86 8.94
N ARG A 357 11.47 10.31 8.15
CA ARG A 357 12.80 9.73 8.09
C ARG A 357 13.68 10.15 9.29
N SER A 358 13.51 11.40 9.74
CA SER A 358 13.97 11.81 11.06
C SER A 358 12.96 11.40 12.09
N PHE A 359 13.38 10.80 13.19
CA PHE A 359 12.47 10.33 14.23
C PHE A 359 13.03 10.51 15.64
N ALA A 360 12.14 10.53 16.58
CA ALA A 360 12.42 10.22 17.96
C ALA A 360 11.33 9.29 18.50
N TYR A 361 11.72 8.40 19.41
CA TYR A 361 10.76 7.55 20.10
C TYR A 361 11.16 7.33 21.57
N ALA A 362 10.17 7.13 22.42
CA ALA A 362 10.35 6.55 23.75
C ALA A 362 9.93 5.09 23.70
N ALA A 363 10.78 4.18 24.15
CA ALA A 363 10.53 2.75 24.05
C ALA A 363 11.11 1.95 25.21
N VAL A 364 10.44 0.84 25.51
CA VAL A 364 11.00 -0.23 26.31
C VAL A 364 11.77 -1.17 25.39
N ARG A 365 13.02 -1.46 25.76
CA ARG A 365 13.86 -2.46 25.11
C ARG A 365 14.17 -3.56 26.10
N GLN A 366 14.07 -4.82 25.66
CA GLN A 366 14.46 -5.96 26.47
C GLN A 366 15.73 -6.59 25.93
N GLU A 367 16.76 -6.66 26.77
CA GLU A 367 18.06 -7.24 26.45
C GLU A 367 18.59 -8.03 27.66
N ASN A 368 18.99 -9.28 27.45
CA ASN A 368 19.49 -10.18 28.52
C ASN A 368 18.54 -10.31 29.72
N GLY A 369 17.24 -10.34 29.45
CA GLY A 369 16.18 -10.41 30.47
C GLY A 369 15.91 -9.12 31.22
N GLN A 370 16.65 -8.02 30.96
CA GLN A 370 16.47 -6.71 31.56
C GLN A 370 15.69 -5.79 30.63
N ARG A 371 14.67 -5.10 31.15
CA ARG A 371 13.92 -4.08 30.45
C ARG A 371 14.42 -2.68 30.79
N THR A 372 14.70 -1.90 29.77
CA THR A 372 15.13 -0.50 29.89
C THR A 372 14.21 0.38 29.06
N LEU A 373 13.59 1.35 29.70
CA LEU A 373 12.86 2.43 29.03
C LEU A 373 13.87 3.51 28.63
N GLY A 374 13.81 3.99 27.40
CA GLY A 374 14.76 4.99 26.91
C GLY A 374 14.22 5.79 25.75
N VAL A 375 14.90 6.89 25.45
CA VAL A 375 14.61 7.74 24.28
C VAL A 375 15.69 7.53 23.23
N VAL A 376 15.26 7.35 21.99
CA VAL A 376 16.12 7.35 20.80
C VAL A 376 15.79 8.58 19.96
N LYS A 377 16.81 9.18 19.36
CA LYS A 377 16.66 10.22 18.36
C LYS A 377 17.60 9.99 17.19
N ARG A 378 17.05 10.03 16.00
CA ARG A 378 17.81 10.03 14.76
C ARG A 378 17.39 11.21 13.90
N VAL A 379 18.36 11.98 13.43
CA VAL A 379 18.14 13.05 12.44
C VAL A 379 18.77 12.60 11.13
N TYR A 380 17.97 12.45 10.12
CA TYR A 380 18.41 12.07 8.78
C TYR A 380 19.14 13.24 8.10
N ASP A 381 20.37 13.01 7.62
CA ASP A 381 21.22 14.03 7.03
C ASP A 381 21.55 13.81 5.53
N ASN A 382 20.80 12.96 4.86
CA ASN A 382 21.02 12.53 3.46
C ASN A 382 22.27 11.66 3.23
N GLY A 383 22.84 11.09 4.27
CA GLY A 383 23.99 10.16 4.20
C GLY A 383 25.33 10.84 3.93
N VAL A 384 26.40 10.06 4.03
CA VAL A 384 27.75 10.51 3.72
C VAL A 384 27.88 10.76 2.22
N LYS A 385 28.40 11.91 1.85
CA LYS A 385 28.66 12.29 0.46
C LYS A 385 30.14 12.16 0.15
N ASP A 386 30.46 11.64 -1.05
CA ASP A 386 31.82 11.69 -1.59
C ASP A 386 32.23 13.13 -1.96
N ALA A 387 33.47 13.29 -2.41
CA ALA A 387 34.02 14.60 -2.80
C ALA A 387 33.23 15.24 -3.99
N ASP A 388 32.51 14.47 -4.76
CA ASP A 388 31.70 14.91 -5.89
C ASP A 388 30.23 15.16 -5.50
N GLY A 389 29.87 14.93 -4.22
CA GLY A 389 28.53 15.17 -3.67
C GLY A 389 27.54 14.03 -3.92
N ASN A 390 28.00 12.87 -4.41
CA ASN A 390 27.17 11.69 -4.55
C ASN A 390 27.00 11.02 -3.18
N ILE A 391 25.79 10.54 -2.90
CA ILE A 391 25.57 9.72 -1.71
C ILE A 391 26.32 8.41 -1.89
N VAL A 392 27.33 8.17 -1.05
CA VAL A 392 28.01 6.88 -0.98
C VAL A 392 27.19 5.93 -0.15
N ASP A 393 27.19 4.67 -0.59
CA ASP A 393 26.49 3.57 0.06
C ASP A 393 27.23 3.19 1.35
N ASP A 394 27.08 4.02 2.37
CA ASP A 394 27.65 3.71 3.67
C ASP A 394 26.75 2.80 4.46
N THR A 395 27.35 1.82 5.05
CA THR A 395 26.70 0.99 6.05
C THR A 395 26.34 1.86 7.24
N ILE A 396 25.03 2.07 7.46
CA ILE A 396 24.55 2.71 8.69
C ILE A 396 24.91 1.78 9.86
N ASP A 397 25.57 2.33 10.86
CA ASP A 397 25.64 1.67 12.16
C ASP A 397 24.28 1.83 12.85
N ARG A 398 23.38 0.89 12.60
CA ARG A 398 22.00 0.92 13.09
C ARG A 398 21.91 0.90 14.61
N ASP A 399 22.85 0.27 15.27
CA ASP A 399 22.89 0.25 16.73
C ASP A 399 23.30 1.62 17.30
N ALA A 400 24.22 2.32 16.63
CA ALA A 400 24.58 3.68 16.99
C ALA A 400 23.46 4.69 16.69
N GLU A 401 22.79 4.55 15.54
CA GLU A 401 21.65 5.39 15.16
C GLU A 401 20.44 5.22 16.08
N GLU A 402 20.26 4.04 16.69
CA GLU A 402 19.18 3.72 17.62
C GLU A 402 19.65 3.50 19.06
N ALA A 403 20.82 4.01 19.42
CA ALA A 403 21.25 4.06 20.82
C ALA A 403 20.36 5.01 21.62
N PHE A 404 20.12 4.67 22.87
CA PHE A 404 19.44 5.56 23.79
C PHE A 404 20.25 6.83 24.03
N VAL A 405 19.59 7.99 23.99
CA VAL A 405 20.22 9.28 24.28
C VAL A 405 20.73 9.33 25.73
N SER A 406 21.84 10.01 25.93
CA SER A 406 22.42 10.15 27.27
C SER A 406 21.46 10.85 28.23
N GLY A 407 21.28 10.28 29.42
CA GLY A 407 20.35 10.83 30.44
C GLY A 407 18.87 10.55 30.18
N GLY A 408 18.53 9.87 29.08
CA GLY A 408 17.14 9.53 28.71
C GLY A 408 16.79 8.06 28.96
N THR A 409 17.37 7.41 29.97
CA THR A 409 17.13 5.99 30.26
C THR A 409 16.69 5.74 31.69
N VAL A 410 15.81 4.74 31.84
CA VAL A 410 15.31 4.23 33.13
C VAL A 410 15.32 2.70 33.06
N THR A 411 16.11 2.06 33.92
CA THR A 411 16.02 0.60 34.11
C THR A 411 14.74 0.27 34.84
N LEU A 412 13.88 -0.55 34.24
CA LEU A 412 12.62 -0.93 34.85
C LEU A 412 12.85 -1.97 35.96
N PRO A 413 12.09 -1.92 37.07
CA PRO A 413 12.04 -3.03 38.01
C PRO A 413 11.62 -4.34 37.32
N ASP A 414 12.11 -5.48 37.80
CA ASP A 414 11.83 -6.79 37.18
C ASP A 414 10.33 -7.12 37.17
N ASP A 415 9.59 -6.63 38.14
CA ASP A 415 8.13 -6.81 38.29
C ASP A 415 7.30 -5.72 37.60
N ALA A 416 7.93 -4.70 37.01
CA ALA A 416 7.23 -3.68 36.24
C ALA A 416 6.83 -4.24 34.88
N THR A 417 5.56 -4.61 34.74
CA THR A 417 4.97 -5.13 33.50
C THR A 417 4.19 -4.08 32.73
N ASN A 418 3.82 -2.98 33.38
CA ASN A 418 3.06 -1.90 32.80
C ASN A 418 3.87 -0.62 32.74
N VAL A 419 3.82 0.06 31.61
CA VAL A 419 4.53 1.30 31.36
C VAL A 419 3.60 2.26 30.61
N TRP A 420 3.46 3.47 31.13
CA TRP A 420 2.78 4.56 30.45
C TRP A 420 3.80 5.47 29.81
N ILE A 421 3.59 5.80 28.55
CA ILE A 421 4.42 6.73 27.79
C ILE A 421 3.55 7.85 27.23
N LYS A 422 4.09 9.06 27.28
CA LYS A 422 3.45 10.22 26.67
C LYS A 422 4.47 11.04 25.90
N SER A 423 4.04 11.61 24.76
CA SER A 423 4.82 12.53 23.94
C SER A 423 4.10 13.86 23.79
N ASP A 424 4.71 14.94 24.25
CA ASP A 424 4.30 16.31 23.95
C ASP A 424 5.03 16.77 22.69
N ASN A 425 4.30 16.98 21.62
CA ASN A 425 4.83 17.34 20.30
C ASN A 425 4.51 18.80 19.99
N THR A 426 5.51 19.58 19.64
CA THR A 426 5.34 20.97 19.20
C THR A 426 5.85 21.13 17.78
N LEU A 427 4.92 21.37 16.85
CA LEU A 427 5.19 21.54 15.44
C LEU A 427 5.10 23.03 15.05
N ASP A 428 6.24 23.59 14.64
CA ASP A 428 6.27 24.89 13.98
C ASP A 428 5.95 24.72 12.49
N ASN A 429 4.73 24.99 12.12
CA ASN A 429 4.26 24.88 10.73
C ASN A 429 5.02 25.78 9.75
N ALA A 430 5.59 26.89 10.19
CA ALA A 430 6.30 27.81 9.31
C ALA A 430 7.69 27.29 8.92
N SER A 431 8.39 26.67 9.87
CA SER A 431 9.72 26.11 9.65
C SER A 431 9.74 24.60 9.38
N GLY A 432 8.62 23.90 9.62
CA GLY A 432 8.52 22.44 9.58
C GLY A 432 9.31 21.73 10.67
N LYS A 433 9.75 22.45 11.70
CA LYS A 433 10.52 21.90 12.81
C LYS A 433 9.59 21.34 13.87
N LEU A 434 9.94 20.16 14.37
CA LEU A 434 9.18 19.49 15.41
C LEU A 434 10.09 19.19 16.59
N THR A 435 9.63 19.51 17.81
CA THR A 435 10.27 19.13 19.07
C THR A 435 9.35 18.23 19.88
N ILE A 436 9.92 17.32 20.66
CA ILE A 436 9.19 16.31 21.42
C ILE A 436 9.77 16.22 22.84
N GLN A 437 8.91 16.39 23.85
CA GLN A 437 9.22 16.03 25.22
C GLN A 437 8.51 14.71 25.56
N TYR A 438 9.29 13.69 25.91
CA TYR A 438 8.73 12.42 26.38
C TYR A 438 8.55 12.43 27.90
N TRP A 439 7.50 11.72 28.33
CA TRP A 439 7.16 11.49 29.73
C TRP A 439 6.88 10.02 29.93
N TYR A 440 7.06 9.54 31.16
CA TYR A 440 6.70 8.18 31.53
C TYR A 440 6.09 8.12 32.92
N SER A 441 5.32 7.06 33.14
CA SER A 441 4.81 6.66 34.45
C SER A 441 4.88 5.13 34.57
N LEU A 442 4.95 4.63 35.81
CA LEU A 442 4.85 3.21 36.14
C LEU A 442 3.57 2.87 36.93
N ASP A 443 2.75 3.87 37.22
CA ASP A 443 1.48 3.74 37.96
C ASP A 443 0.31 4.46 37.28
N GLY A 444 0.54 5.06 36.10
CA GLY A 444 -0.44 5.87 35.39
C GLY A 444 -0.78 7.21 36.02
N LYS A 445 -0.21 7.55 37.18
CA LYS A 445 -0.59 8.75 37.95
C LYS A 445 0.56 9.72 38.17
N GLN A 446 1.77 9.21 38.44
CA GLN A 446 2.92 10.04 38.68
C GLN A 446 3.82 10.07 37.42
N TRP A 447 3.85 11.22 36.77
CA TRP A 447 4.58 11.42 35.54
C TRP A 447 5.95 12.05 35.77
N SER A 448 6.94 11.50 35.11
CA SER A 448 8.31 12.01 35.11
C SER A 448 8.79 12.27 33.69
N LYS A 449 9.60 13.30 33.49
CA LYS A 449 10.26 13.51 32.19
C LYS A 449 11.19 12.36 31.89
N LEU A 450 11.15 11.87 30.63
CA LEU A 450 12.09 10.90 30.12
C LEU A 450 13.11 11.61 29.24
N GLY A 451 14.26 11.94 29.86
CA GLY A 451 15.31 12.72 29.18
C GLY A 451 14.93 14.17 28.91
N ASP A 452 15.80 14.84 28.16
CA ASP A 452 15.57 16.20 27.68
C ASP A 452 14.66 16.22 26.45
N GLU A 453 14.14 17.41 26.09
CA GLU A 453 13.39 17.63 24.88
C GLU A 453 14.23 17.22 23.64
N GLN A 454 13.63 16.46 22.76
CA GLN A 454 14.23 15.97 21.52
C GLN A 454 13.89 16.88 20.36
N GLY A 455 14.82 16.99 19.43
CA GLY A 455 14.65 17.80 18.23
C GLY A 455 15.63 18.97 18.13
N PRO A 456 15.35 19.95 17.25
CA PRO A 456 14.26 19.86 16.30
C PRO A 456 14.49 18.74 15.28
N LEU A 457 13.47 17.92 15.05
CA LEU A 457 13.44 17.05 13.88
C LEU A 457 13.21 17.92 12.64
N THR A 458 13.85 17.55 11.54
CA THR A 458 13.81 18.31 10.30
C THR A 458 13.21 17.47 9.18
N TYR A 459 12.58 18.15 8.25
CA TYR A 459 12.07 17.58 7.02
C TYR A 459 13.18 17.41 6.00
N ASP A 460 13.17 16.30 5.29
CA ASP A 460 14.02 16.08 4.12
C ASP A 460 13.19 16.00 2.82
N TRP A 461 13.86 15.95 1.67
CA TRP A 461 13.25 15.81 0.35
C TRP A 461 13.02 14.35 -0.07
N SER A 462 12.95 13.43 0.86
CA SER A 462 12.61 12.03 0.61
C SER A 462 11.09 11.84 0.42
N LEU A 463 10.64 10.61 0.23
CA LEU A 463 9.20 10.28 0.17
C LEU A 463 8.44 10.72 1.42
N SER A 464 9.11 10.81 2.57
CA SER A 464 8.54 11.32 3.81
C SER A 464 8.07 12.77 3.70
N HIS A 465 8.63 13.57 2.77
CA HIS A 465 8.15 14.91 2.46
C HIS A 465 6.66 14.96 2.10
N PHE A 466 6.14 13.94 1.46
CA PHE A 466 4.72 13.85 1.09
C PHE A 466 3.86 13.25 2.19
N LYS A 467 4.46 12.43 3.04
CA LYS A 467 3.78 11.70 4.12
C LYS A 467 3.48 12.60 5.33
N GLY A 468 4.37 13.54 5.67
CA GLY A 468 4.30 14.33 6.89
C GLY A 468 4.78 13.56 8.12
N TYR A 469 4.84 14.26 9.27
CA TYR A 469 5.11 13.60 10.54
C TYR A 469 3.94 12.69 10.93
N ARG A 470 4.28 11.59 11.60
CA ARG A 470 3.36 10.62 12.18
C ARG A 470 3.68 10.42 13.65
N ILE A 471 2.65 10.15 14.44
CA ILE A 471 2.81 9.68 15.82
C ILE A 471 2.20 8.29 15.88
N GLY A 472 2.96 7.31 16.35
CA GLY A 472 2.49 5.91 16.28
C GLY A 472 3.10 4.99 17.32
N LEU A 473 2.38 3.91 17.51
CA LEU A 473 2.74 2.77 18.34
C LEU A 473 3.56 1.79 17.51
N PHE A 474 4.53 1.15 18.13
CA PHE A 474 5.35 0.18 17.40
C PHE A 474 5.89 -0.94 18.29
N ASN A 475 6.19 -2.07 17.65
CA ASN A 475 6.94 -3.17 18.23
C ASN A 475 7.79 -3.84 17.16
N TYR A 476 9.09 -3.98 17.37
CA TYR A 476 9.97 -4.71 16.48
C TYR A 476 10.97 -5.59 17.23
N ALA A 477 11.50 -6.61 16.58
CA ALA A 477 12.49 -7.53 17.12
C ALA A 477 13.77 -7.55 16.31
N LYS A 478 14.92 -7.48 16.98
CA LYS A 478 16.25 -7.68 16.38
C LYS A 478 16.72 -9.14 16.43
N GLU A 479 16.35 -9.87 17.45
CA GLU A 479 16.89 -11.20 17.75
C GLU A 479 15.88 -12.33 17.67
N ASN A 480 14.79 -12.25 18.43
CA ASN A 480 13.83 -13.33 18.61
C ASN A 480 12.44 -12.93 18.15
N THR A 481 11.74 -13.80 17.44
CA THR A 481 10.35 -13.59 17.08
C THR A 481 9.38 -14.12 18.14
N GLY A 482 8.11 -13.69 18.07
CA GLY A 482 7.03 -14.14 18.93
C GLY A 482 6.98 -13.47 20.30
N GLY A 483 7.76 -12.41 20.56
CA GLY A 483 7.49 -11.47 21.62
C GLY A 483 6.37 -10.52 21.21
N TYR A 484 5.58 -10.03 22.17
CA TYR A 484 4.52 -9.08 21.88
C TYR A 484 4.35 -8.05 23.00
N VAL A 485 3.73 -6.94 22.65
CA VAL A 485 3.31 -5.87 23.54
C VAL A 485 1.86 -5.56 23.27
N ASP A 486 1.09 -5.39 24.33
CA ASP A 486 -0.29 -4.94 24.28
C ASP A 486 -0.35 -3.44 24.62
N PHE A 487 -1.05 -2.67 23.80
CA PHE A 487 -1.33 -1.25 24.01
C PHE A 487 -2.80 -1.08 24.36
N ASP A 488 -3.08 -0.45 25.51
CA ASP A 488 -4.43 -0.29 26.07
C ASP A 488 -5.22 0.79 25.32
N TYR A 489 -4.55 1.91 25.01
CA TYR A 489 -5.17 3.05 24.35
C TYR A 489 -4.15 3.94 23.64
N TYR A 490 -4.67 4.83 22.82
CA TYR A 490 -3.94 5.95 22.20
C TYR A 490 -4.75 7.22 22.45
N ASP A 491 -4.42 7.97 23.50
CA ASP A 491 -5.14 9.15 23.91
C ASP A 491 -4.49 10.44 23.44
N LEU A 492 -5.28 11.28 22.79
CA LEU A 492 -4.87 12.50 22.13
C LEU A 492 -5.40 13.73 22.85
N SER A 493 -4.53 14.75 23.03
CA SER A 493 -4.90 16.07 23.52
C SER A 493 -4.19 17.20 22.78
N ASP A 494 -4.83 18.36 22.68
CA ASP A 494 -4.22 19.60 22.19
C ASP A 494 -3.45 20.35 23.31
N VAL A 495 -3.52 19.86 24.55
CA VAL A 495 -2.87 20.45 25.72
C VAL A 495 -1.61 19.69 26.07
N LEU A 496 -0.49 20.38 26.06
CA LEU A 496 0.79 19.77 26.41
C LEU A 496 0.93 19.63 27.94
N THR A 497 1.50 18.53 28.40
CA THR A 497 1.86 18.31 29.80
C THR A 497 2.85 19.38 30.29
N SER A 498 3.79 19.77 29.42
CA SER A 498 4.78 20.82 29.67
C SER A 498 4.20 22.20 29.95
N ASP A 499 2.95 22.47 29.54
CA ASP A 499 2.25 23.72 29.84
C ASP A 499 1.94 23.88 31.32
N GLY A 500 1.96 22.79 32.10
CA GLY A 500 1.68 22.82 33.55
C GLY A 500 0.26 23.29 33.89
N LYS A 501 -0.67 23.17 32.94
CA LYS A 501 -2.07 23.52 33.16
C LYS A 501 -2.75 22.46 34.04
N ALA A 502 -3.67 22.90 34.89
CA ALA A 502 -4.54 21.98 35.60
C ALA A 502 -5.47 21.28 34.59
N VAL A 503 -5.78 20.02 34.86
CA VAL A 503 -6.72 19.25 34.05
C VAL A 503 -8.09 19.94 34.03
N ASP A 504 -8.59 20.26 32.82
CA ASP A 504 -9.89 20.92 32.63
C ASP A 504 -10.94 19.89 32.22
N THR A 505 -11.85 19.59 33.10
CA THR A 505 -12.97 18.66 32.93
C THR A 505 -14.25 19.32 32.40
N SER A 506 -14.24 20.61 32.11
CA SER A 506 -15.46 21.38 31.80
C SER A 506 -16.17 20.89 30.54
N LYS A 507 -15.42 20.61 29.46
CA LYS A 507 -15.97 20.10 28.20
C LYS A 507 -16.56 18.69 28.37
N LEU A 508 -15.87 17.81 29.08
CA LEU A 508 -16.34 16.46 29.37
C LEU A 508 -17.65 16.48 30.18
N ARG A 509 -17.71 17.32 31.20
CA ARG A 509 -18.97 17.50 31.98
C ARG A 509 -20.10 18.01 31.10
N SER A 510 -19.83 18.96 30.21
CA SER A 510 -20.85 19.48 29.30
C SER A 510 -21.36 18.41 28.34
N ALA A 511 -20.48 17.54 27.79
CA ALA A 511 -20.88 16.43 26.95
C ALA A 511 -21.73 15.40 27.72
N ILE A 512 -21.37 15.08 28.97
CA ILE A 512 -22.15 14.19 29.85
C ILE A 512 -23.54 14.79 30.10
N ASP A 513 -23.62 16.07 30.48
CA ASP A 513 -24.90 16.74 30.74
C ASP A 513 -25.79 16.76 29.48
N GLN A 514 -25.21 16.94 28.31
CA GLN A 514 -25.94 16.87 27.06
C GLN A 514 -26.47 15.44 26.81
N ALA A 515 -25.65 14.41 26.95
CA ALA A 515 -26.05 13.02 26.79
C ALA A 515 -27.16 12.62 27.77
N ASP A 516 -27.02 12.99 29.05
CA ASP A 516 -28.03 12.70 30.09
C ASP A 516 -29.37 13.42 29.84
N SER A 517 -29.41 14.46 29.01
CA SER A 517 -30.64 15.18 28.64
C SER A 517 -31.44 14.51 27.51
N LEU A 518 -30.84 13.55 26.79
CA LEU A 518 -31.48 12.89 25.64
C LEU A 518 -32.48 11.79 26.09
N GLN A 519 -33.38 11.40 25.18
CA GLN A 519 -34.37 10.34 25.40
C GLN A 519 -34.30 9.28 24.35
N SER A 520 -34.15 8.02 24.75
CA SER A 520 -33.94 6.86 23.85
C SER A 520 -34.97 6.69 22.73
N ALA A 521 -36.23 7.10 23.00
CA ALA A 521 -37.31 6.92 22.02
C ALA A 521 -37.17 7.75 20.74
N GLU A 522 -36.19 8.69 20.69
CA GLU A 522 -35.96 9.60 19.58
C GLU A 522 -34.84 9.13 18.64
N TYR A 523 -34.17 8.02 18.97
CA TYR A 523 -32.93 7.60 18.28
C TYR A 523 -32.95 6.11 17.90
N PRO A 524 -32.17 5.68 16.88
CA PRO A 524 -31.94 4.27 16.60
C PRO A 524 -31.30 3.56 17.82
N MET A 525 -31.73 2.32 18.07
CA MET A 525 -31.36 1.60 19.29
C MET A 525 -29.84 1.32 19.35
N ASP A 526 -29.25 0.94 18.23
CA ASP A 526 -27.81 0.66 18.12
C ASP A 526 -26.95 1.89 18.39
N GLU A 527 -27.31 3.03 17.82
CA GLU A 527 -26.61 4.29 18.06
C GLU A 527 -26.83 4.82 19.50
N TRP A 528 -28.03 4.54 20.04
CA TRP A 528 -28.31 4.86 21.45
C TRP A 528 -27.45 4.02 22.41
N ASP A 529 -27.31 2.72 22.16
CA ASP A 529 -26.52 1.82 23.00
C ASP A 529 -25.02 2.18 22.96
N LYS A 530 -24.50 2.59 21.78
CA LYS A 530 -23.15 3.14 21.66
C LYS A 530 -22.98 4.41 22.51
N MET A 531 -23.93 5.33 22.41
CA MET A 531 -23.90 6.55 23.22
C MET A 531 -23.90 6.24 24.71
N LEU A 532 -24.69 5.27 25.18
CA LEU A 532 -24.69 4.87 26.60
C LEU A 532 -23.34 4.30 27.04
N THR A 533 -22.69 3.50 26.19
CA THR A 533 -21.36 2.95 26.45
C THR A 533 -20.33 4.07 26.60
N LEU A 534 -20.32 5.03 25.68
CA LEU A 534 -19.41 6.18 25.72
C LEU A 534 -19.71 7.12 26.89
N LEU A 535 -20.99 7.28 27.24
CA LEU A 535 -21.40 8.05 28.43
C LEU A 535 -20.88 7.42 29.72
N ASP A 536 -20.94 6.10 29.83
CA ASP A 536 -20.40 5.39 31.00
C ASP A 536 -18.87 5.55 31.08
N LYS A 537 -18.14 5.39 29.95
CA LYS A 537 -16.69 5.67 29.86
C LYS A 537 -16.38 7.11 30.32
N ALA A 538 -17.14 8.09 29.84
CA ALA A 538 -17.00 9.50 30.20
C ALA A 538 -17.21 9.76 31.68
N LYS A 539 -18.23 9.15 32.28
CA LYS A 539 -18.50 9.23 33.73
C LYS A 539 -17.41 8.56 34.58
N GLN A 540 -16.88 7.43 34.10
CA GLN A 540 -15.76 6.74 34.76
C GLN A 540 -14.48 7.59 34.72
N ALA A 541 -14.17 8.22 33.60
CA ALA A 541 -13.01 9.12 33.46
C ALA A 541 -13.07 10.28 34.48
N LEU A 542 -14.25 10.88 34.69
CA LEU A 542 -14.40 11.89 35.73
C LEU A 542 -14.25 11.34 37.16
N ALA A 543 -14.67 10.10 37.38
CA ALA A 543 -14.63 9.47 38.70
C ALA A 543 -13.23 8.96 39.09
N SER A 544 -12.36 8.72 38.12
CA SER A 544 -11.00 8.22 38.35
C SER A 544 -10.01 9.26 38.84
N ASP A 545 -10.41 10.54 38.94
CA ASP A 545 -9.55 11.67 39.30
C ASP A 545 -8.39 11.79 38.27
N PRO A 546 -8.69 12.18 37.03
CA PRO A 546 -7.73 12.13 35.91
C PRO A 546 -6.49 12.98 36.18
N SER A 547 -5.33 12.42 35.89
CA SER A 547 -4.03 13.02 36.12
C SER A 547 -3.49 13.78 34.91
N THR A 548 -4.04 13.50 33.73
CA THR A 548 -3.64 14.12 32.47
C THR A 548 -4.84 14.67 31.71
N GLN A 549 -4.59 15.61 30.81
CA GLN A 549 -5.63 16.14 29.94
C GLN A 549 -6.07 15.08 28.90
N ASN A 550 -5.18 14.18 28.49
CA ASN A 550 -5.48 13.09 27.57
C ASN A 550 -6.60 12.19 28.09
N GLU A 551 -6.55 11.81 29.38
CA GLU A 551 -7.59 10.99 30.05
C GLU A 551 -8.98 11.66 30.05
N VAL A 552 -9.05 12.97 29.87
CA VAL A 552 -10.30 13.75 29.80
C VAL A 552 -10.74 13.98 28.37
N ASP A 553 -9.81 14.33 27.50
CA ASP A 553 -10.12 14.73 26.11
C ASP A 553 -10.55 13.53 25.26
N ALA A 554 -10.00 12.34 25.49
CA ALA A 554 -10.35 11.14 24.74
C ALA A 554 -11.85 10.78 24.89
N PRO A 555 -12.38 10.53 26.10
CA PRO A 555 -13.81 10.22 26.26
C PRO A 555 -14.72 11.42 25.93
N GLN A 556 -14.23 12.65 26.09
CA GLN A 556 -14.99 13.84 25.69
C GLN A 556 -15.20 13.87 24.17
N ARG A 557 -14.14 13.63 23.39
CA ARG A 557 -14.20 13.63 21.91
C ARG A 557 -15.11 12.50 21.42
N ALA A 558 -14.93 11.28 21.92
CA ALA A 558 -15.74 10.12 21.57
C ALA A 558 -17.24 10.37 21.82
N LEU A 559 -17.59 10.85 23.03
CA LEU A 559 -18.98 11.16 23.36
C LEU A 559 -19.54 12.31 22.52
N SER A 560 -18.76 13.37 22.26
CA SER A 560 -19.20 14.49 21.44
C SER A 560 -19.45 14.10 19.98
N LEU A 561 -18.62 13.21 19.42
CA LEU A 561 -18.81 12.68 18.07
C LEU A 561 -20.11 11.87 17.98
N GLN A 562 -20.36 10.99 18.94
CA GLN A 562 -21.58 10.20 18.99
C GLN A 562 -22.84 11.06 19.19
N LEU A 563 -22.77 12.10 20.00
CA LEU A 563 -23.88 13.06 20.17
C LEU A 563 -24.18 13.80 18.85
N ALA A 564 -23.15 14.15 18.09
CA ALA A 564 -23.33 14.77 16.78
C ALA A 564 -23.94 13.77 15.77
N GLN A 565 -23.55 12.50 15.80
CA GLN A 565 -24.15 11.45 14.99
C GLN A 565 -25.65 11.26 15.30
N LEU A 566 -26.01 11.17 16.58
CA LEU A 566 -27.40 11.06 17.01
C LEU A 566 -28.25 12.26 16.55
N ALA A 567 -27.70 13.46 16.51
CA ALA A 567 -28.41 14.64 16.00
C ALA A 567 -28.75 14.52 14.51
N VAL A 568 -27.86 13.94 13.70
CA VAL A 568 -28.08 13.67 12.28
C VAL A 568 -29.14 12.57 12.09
N ASP A 569 -29.05 11.50 12.86
CA ASP A 569 -29.96 10.34 12.74
C ASP A 569 -31.40 10.67 13.15
N ARG A 570 -31.57 11.55 14.15
CA ARG A 570 -32.87 12.07 14.55
C ARG A 570 -33.59 12.76 13.42
N GLN A 571 -32.90 13.56 12.58
CA GLN A 571 -33.49 14.25 11.45
C GLN A 571 -33.86 13.28 10.33
N SER A 572 -33.11 12.22 10.13
CA SER A 572 -33.38 11.19 9.11
C SER A 572 -34.59 10.34 9.43
N GLY A 573 -35.01 10.24 10.68
CA GLY A 573 -36.14 9.46 11.16
C GLY A 573 -37.51 10.17 11.02
N ASP A 574 -37.53 11.48 10.89
CA ASP A 574 -38.75 12.26 10.70
C ASP A 574 -38.98 12.46 9.18
N GLY A 575 -39.58 11.43 8.53
CA GLY A 575 -39.76 11.18 7.11
C GLY A 575 -40.12 12.36 6.20
N GLY A 576 -39.24 13.31 6.06
CA GLY A 576 -39.29 14.44 5.17
C GLY A 576 -38.25 14.33 4.07
N ASN A 577 -38.67 13.88 2.89
CA ASN A 577 -37.90 13.94 1.68
C ASN A 577 -37.58 15.42 1.33
N PRO A 578 -36.34 15.90 1.38
CA PRO A 578 -36.00 17.22 0.90
C PRO A 578 -35.68 17.17 -0.59
N GLY A 579 -36.74 17.30 -1.41
CA GLY A 579 -36.49 17.39 -2.84
C GLY A 579 -37.77 17.49 -3.68
N GLY A 580 -38.33 18.67 -3.76
CA GLY A 580 -39.43 18.89 -4.72
C GLY A 580 -39.99 20.29 -4.58
N GLY A 581 -39.36 21.23 -5.30
CA GLY A 581 -39.80 22.62 -5.41
C GLY A 581 -41.22 22.77 -5.93
N ASP A 582 -41.79 23.76 -5.38
CA ASP A 582 -42.80 24.70 -5.83
C ASP A 582 -43.49 24.41 -7.16
N GLN A 583 -44.81 24.18 -7.08
CA GLN A 583 -45.73 24.73 -8.06
C GLN A 583 -47.14 24.90 -7.46
N THR A 584 -47.51 26.15 -7.38
CA THR A 584 -48.86 26.70 -7.19
C THR A 584 -49.83 26.19 -8.27
N GLY A 585 -51.03 25.80 -7.86
CA GLY A 585 -52.16 25.59 -8.82
C GLY A 585 -53.41 25.05 -8.17
N ASP A 586 -54.27 25.92 -7.92
CA ASP A 586 -55.66 25.96 -7.54
C ASP A 586 -56.54 24.85 -8.12
N GLY A 587 -57.58 24.41 -7.37
CA GLY A 587 -58.86 23.97 -7.97
C GLY A 587 -59.42 22.62 -7.61
N ASP A 588 -60.26 22.62 -6.60
CA ASP A 588 -61.65 22.08 -6.50
C ASP A 588 -62.00 20.61 -6.70
N GLN A 589 -62.53 20.07 -5.62
CA GLN A 589 -63.68 19.21 -5.35
C GLN A 589 -64.01 17.95 -6.19
N THR A 590 -64.27 16.93 -5.49
CA THR A 590 -65.41 16.01 -5.27
C THR A 590 -65.16 14.54 -5.50
N SER A 591 -65.34 13.86 -4.42
CA SER A 591 -66.16 12.68 -4.06
C SER A 591 -66.16 11.39 -4.90
N ASP A 592 -66.10 10.32 -4.12
CA ASP A 592 -66.75 9.03 -4.15
C ASP A 592 -66.25 7.87 -5.00
N GLY A 593 -66.00 6.80 -4.33
CA GLY A 593 -66.69 5.54 -4.66
C GLY A 593 -65.79 4.35 -5.07
N ASN A 594 -65.40 3.60 -4.08
CA ASN A 594 -65.66 2.15 -3.92
C ASN A 594 -65.29 1.10 -4.99
N GLN A 595 -64.62 0.07 -4.48
CA GLN A 595 -64.70 -1.37 -4.76
C GLN A 595 -64.01 -2.02 -5.96
N SER A 596 -63.09 -2.87 -5.55
CA SER A 596 -62.97 -4.32 -5.84
C SER A 596 -62.99 -4.84 -7.28
N GLY A 597 -62.09 -5.75 -7.53
CA GLY A 597 -62.31 -6.84 -8.47
C GLY A 597 -61.10 -7.35 -9.22
N ASN A 598 -60.65 -8.43 -8.73
CA ASN A 598 -60.05 -9.63 -9.34
C ASN A 598 -60.15 -9.78 -10.86
N GLY A 599 -59.10 -10.36 -11.47
CA GLY A 599 -59.32 -11.19 -12.67
C GLY A 599 -58.19 -11.19 -13.68
N ASP A 600 -57.43 -12.17 -13.58
CA ASP A 600 -56.83 -13.14 -14.51
C ASP A 600 -56.84 -12.89 -16.05
N GLN A 601 -55.70 -13.30 -16.60
CA GLN A 601 -55.41 -14.04 -17.83
C GLN A 601 -55.31 -13.39 -19.22
N THR A 602 -54.13 -13.69 -19.76
CA THR A 602 -53.79 -14.22 -21.10
C THR A 602 -53.96 -13.36 -22.34
N GLY A 603 -52.92 -13.40 -23.15
CA GLY A 603 -53.05 -13.67 -24.59
C GLY A 603 -52.41 -12.67 -25.54
N ASP A 604 -51.29 -13.05 -25.99
CA ASP A 604 -50.84 -13.18 -27.40
C ASP A 604 -51.01 -12.03 -28.41
N GLY A 605 -49.93 -11.78 -29.14
CA GLY A 605 -49.94 -11.55 -30.58
C GLY A 605 -49.62 -10.17 -31.12
N GLY A 606 -48.53 -10.04 -31.80
CA GLY A 606 -48.51 -9.35 -33.09
C GLY A 606 -47.74 -8.04 -33.25
N GLN A 607 -46.56 -8.20 -33.72
CA GLN A 607 -45.92 -7.49 -34.86
C GLN A 607 -46.11 -5.99 -35.13
N GLN A 608 -44.95 -5.37 -35.23
CA GLN A 608 -44.39 -4.53 -36.32
C GLN A 608 -44.50 -3.00 -36.29
N GLN A 609 -43.30 -2.49 -36.44
CA GLN A 609 -42.78 -1.35 -37.26
C GLN A 609 -42.68 0.05 -36.66
N SER A 610 -41.39 0.37 -36.54
CA SER A 610 -40.65 1.57 -36.99
C SER A 610 -41.08 2.95 -36.51
N SER A 611 -40.18 3.63 -35.87
CA SER A 611 -39.47 4.83 -36.34
C SER A 611 -38.70 5.49 -35.22
N THR A 612 -37.44 5.67 -35.48
CA THR A 612 -36.51 6.76 -35.12
C THR A 612 -36.96 7.75 -34.05
N ALA A 613 -36.22 7.82 -33.00
CA ALA A 613 -35.69 9.08 -32.42
C ALA A 613 -34.72 8.79 -31.28
N ASP A 614 -33.66 9.54 -31.30
CA ASP A 614 -32.54 9.69 -30.37
C ASP A 614 -32.94 9.53 -28.91
N ASP A 615 -32.20 8.70 -28.22
CA ASP A 615 -32.16 8.75 -26.78
C ASP A 615 -30.71 8.66 -26.29
N ASN A 616 -30.24 9.80 -25.82
CA ASN A 616 -29.00 10.04 -25.20
C ASN A 616 -29.09 9.53 -23.75
N SER A 617 -28.79 8.28 -23.52
CA SER A 617 -28.55 7.79 -22.17
C SER A 617 -27.03 7.80 -21.92
N SER A 618 -26.57 8.79 -21.16
CA SER A 618 -25.23 8.86 -20.62
C SER A 618 -25.04 7.73 -19.61
N GLU A 619 -24.40 6.66 -20.02
CA GLU A 619 -23.77 5.74 -19.09
C GLU A 619 -22.57 6.44 -18.44
N LEU A 620 -22.64 6.60 -17.13
CA LEU A 620 -21.48 6.93 -16.29
C LEU A 620 -20.54 5.72 -16.31
N SER A 621 -19.57 5.76 -17.20
CA SER A 621 -18.47 4.82 -17.16
C SER A 621 -17.65 5.06 -15.88
N SER A 622 -17.53 4.02 -15.07
CA SER A 622 -16.59 3.95 -13.97
C SER A 622 -15.16 4.18 -14.50
N THR A 623 -14.60 5.34 -14.26
CA THR A 623 -13.19 5.61 -14.50
C THR A 623 -12.37 5.02 -13.36
N GLY A 624 -12.12 3.73 -13.41
CA GLY A 624 -10.99 3.12 -12.75
C GLY A 624 -9.74 3.44 -13.57
N SER A 625 -9.17 4.62 -13.38
CA SER A 625 -7.88 4.93 -14.00
C SER A 625 -6.77 4.33 -13.16
N SER A 626 -6.09 3.34 -13.73
CA SER A 626 -4.83 2.82 -13.25
C SER A 626 -3.83 3.97 -13.07
N VAL A 627 -3.33 4.16 -11.87
CA VAL A 627 -2.36 5.22 -11.49
C VAL A 627 -0.98 4.97 -12.10
N THR A 628 -0.75 3.81 -12.67
CA THR A 628 0.53 3.35 -13.22
C THR A 628 1.09 4.21 -14.36
N PRO A 629 0.31 4.75 -15.31
CA PRO A 629 0.86 5.61 -16.36
C PRO A 629 1.29 7.01 -15.87
N MET A 630 0.68 7.53 -14.81
CA MET A 630 1.02 8.87 -14.30
C MET A 630 2.32 8.90 -13.50
N VAL A 631 2.64 7.82 -12.78
CA VAL A 631 3.90 7.72 -12.03
C VAL A 631 5.08 7.59 -12.97
N LEU A 632 4.94 6.81 -14.05
CA LEU A 632 5.98 6.69 -15.09
C LEU A 632 6.17 7.99 -15.89
N SER A 633 5.10 8.73 -16.16
CA SER A 633 5.19 10.04 -16.83
C SER A 633 5.85 11.10 -15.94
N ALA A 634 5.61 11.09 -14.64
CA ALA A 634 6.26 12.02 -13.70
C ALA A 634 7.76 11.71 -13.56
N ILE A 635 8.15 10.45 -13.55
CA ILE A 635 9.56 10.03 -13.52
C ILE A 635 10.26 10.39 -14.84
N ALA A 636 9.61 10.20 -15.99
CA ALA A 636 10.14 10.58 -17.28
C ALA A 636 10.33 12.11 -17.42
N LEU A 637 9.43 12.91 -16.88
CA LEU A 637 9.55 14.37 -16.86
C LEU A 637 10.64 14.86 -15.90
N MET A 638 10.87 14.20 -14.78
CA MET A 638 12.00 14.51 -13.88
C MET A 638 13.34 14.16 -14.52
N LEU A 639 13.45 13.02 -15.20
CA LEU A 639 14.67 12.63 -15.91
C LEU A 639 14.97 13.55 -17.11
N ALA A 640 13.94 14.00 -17.83
CA ALA A 640 14.10 14.99 -18.91
C ALA A 640 14.51 16.36 -18.36
N GLY A 641 13.99 16.79 -17.22
CA GLY A 641 14.39 18.03 -16.55
C GLY A 641 15.85 18.04 -16.12
N ILE A 642 16.36 16.93 -15.60
CA ILE A 642 17.76 16.77 -15.20
C ILE A 642 18.69 16.79 -16.44
N SER A 643 18.28 16.21 -17.55
CA SER A 643 19.05 16.23 -18.81
C SER A 643 19.17 17.65 -19.40
N VAL A 644 18.12 18.46 -19.35
CA VAL A 644 18.14 19.85 -19.84
C VAL A 644 19.03 20.74 -18.95
N ILE A 645 19.08 20.51 -17.66
CA ILE A 645 19.96 21.26 -16.75
C ILE A 645 21.44 20.90 -17.01
N ARG A 646 21.75 19.64 -17.33
CA ARG A 646 23.13 19.22 -17.66
C ARG A 646 23.62 19.77 -18.98
N ILE A 647 22.77 19.88 -19.99
CA ILE A 647 23.14 20.44 -21.30
C ILE A 647 23.40 21.95 -21.22
N ARG A 648 22.73 22.68 -20.31
CA ARG A 648 23.00 24.13 -20.12
C ARG A 648 24.26 24.44 -19.30
N ARG A 649 24.83 23.47 -18.56
CA ARG A 649 26.08 23.64 -17.82
C ARG A 649 27.34 23.29 -18.61
N SER A 650 27.24 22.61 -19.74
CA SER A 650 28.38 22.26 -20.59
C SER A 650 28.66 23.28 -21.72
N SER A 651 27.90 24.37 -21.79
CA SER A 651 28.06 25.43 -22.80
C SER A 651 28.34 26.81 -22.17
N ARG A 652 29.05 26.82 -21.02
CA ARG A 652 29.70 28.03 -20.50
C ARG A 652 31.11 27.74 -20.03
#